data_8887fb5ba419d4a0c404a8679f0ff03f
#
_entry.id   8887fb5ba419d4a0c404a8679f0ff03f
#
_cell.length_a   1.000
_cell.length_b   1.000
_cell.length_c   1.000
_cell.angle_alpha   90.00
_cell.angle_beta   90.00
_cell.angle_gamma   90.00
#
_symmetry.space_group_name_H-M   'P 1'
#
loop_
_entity.id
_entity.type
_entity.pdbx_description
1 polymer ?
#
loop_
_entity_poly.entity_id
_entity_poly.type
_entity_poly.pdbx_seq_one_letter_code
_entity_poly.pdbx_strand_id
1 'polypeptide(L)'
;MKVREETASATDLPEQALSDDSDREFVEPAFGEKAFRVVIVGHVDHGKSTLVGRLLYETGSLPEGKYEEIQTICRRRNMPFEWAFLMDALQAERDQNVTIDVSQIWFHSALRNYVIIDAPGHKEFLKNMVTGAATADAALLLIAANEGVQEQSRRHAYLLSLLGVGRVLVLVNKMDLVNYSSAVFAQIEAEYRAFLKQLRIEPIRFIPISARDGVNLVAAQREDLGWYDGPALLDGLDQLEAPKSASDGPLRFAVQDIYRFDERRIIAGRVESGSLRVGEQILFAPANKESTVASIESWQAPPSAVARSGQSIGITLKEQIFVERGQIAATANAMPIETNRFRARLFWMGDRPLTLGRRYKLKLLTQEIECQVASIDRVIDASSLETTSSIRRSVGRNEVAEITVQTRGPIVLDNYDLLPVSGRFVLVDENDVAGGGIVFGGQYLDRVPSRSSNISWAEGQVSLRERIECNGHRGLVVWFTGLSGAGKSTLAYALERELFDRQMHACVMDGDNLRHGLNANLSFSPEDRVENIRRAAEVAKLMAMTGLVVITSFISPYRADRRKARQIVSSGGVEFVEIHVSAPIEVCESRDPKALYQKARAGLIQGFTGIDAPYESPEDPELILKTGQESIETSLNQLLAFVIPLLRLDEAEYEI
;
A
#
# COMPACT_ATOMS: atom_id res chain seq x y z
N MET A 1 -72.13 16.57 12.74
CA MET A 1 -72.98 17.55 12.03
C MET A 1 -72.17 17.92 10.81
N LYS A 2 -72.35 17.24 9.66
CA LYS A 2 -73.13 17.69 8.48
C LYS A 2 -72.55 19.03 7.97
N VAL A 3 -72.02 19.13 6.80
CA VAL A 3 -72.39 18.85 5.40
C VAL A 3 -71.90 20.08 4.63
N ARG A 4 -71.29 20.04 3.52
CA ARG A 4 -71.35 19.80 2.07
C ARG A 4 -70.39 20.72 1.41
N GLU A 5 -69.52 20.25 0.53
CA GLU A 5 -69.65 20.14 -0.94
C GLU A 5 -70.33 21.38 -1.62
N GLU A 6 -69.54 21.94 -2.53
CA GLU A 6 -70.01 22.08 -3.92
C GLU A 6 -68.90 22.65 -4.83
N THR A 7 -68.70 21.96 -5.89
CA THR A 7 -68.09 22.03 -7.20
C THR A 7 -68.50 23.25 -8.03
N ALA A 8 -67.62 23.69 -8.93
CA ALA A 8 -67.79 23.94 -10.37
C ALA A 8 -66.62 24.80 -10.87
N SER A 9 -65.83 24.37 -11.77
CA SER A 9 -65.82 24.14 -13.23
C SER A 9 -65.34 25.37 -14.00
N ALA A 10 -64.17 25.18 -14.60
CA ALA A 10 -63.70 25.45 -15.98
C ALA A 10 -63.96 26.83 -16.62
N THR A 11 -62.89 27.46 -17.14
CA THR A 11 -62.60 27.53 -18.60
C THR A 11 -61.45 28.48 -18.90
N ASP A 12 -60.51 27.93 -19.73
CA ASP A 12 -59.73 28.53 -20.84
C ASP A 12 -58.64 29.64 -20.61
N LEU A 13 -57.42 29.22 -20.73
CA LEU A 13 -56.26 29.53 -21.57
C LEU A 13 -56.11 30.97 -22.19
N PRO A 14 -54.89 31.37 -22.57
CA PRO A 14 -53.50 31.21 -22.09
C PRO A 14 -52.76 32.57 -21.95
N GLU A 15 -51.79 32.71 -21.09
CA GLU A 15 -50.79 33.73 -21.25
C GLU A 15 -49.40 33.21 -20.97
N GLN A 16 -48.56 33.57 -21.87
CA GLN A 16 -47.19 33.13 -22.13
C GLN A 16 -46.27 33.31 -20.93
N ALA A 17 -45.43 32.31 -20.80
CA ALA A 17 -44.25 32.25 -19.97
C ALA A 17 -43.30 33.43 -20.13
N LEU A 18 -43.01 34.10 -19.05
CA LEU A 18 -41.71 34.72 -18.78
C LEU A 18 -41.14 33.93 -17.64
N SER A 19 -40.15 33.10 -17.94
CA SER A 19 -39.37 32.37 -16.99
C SER A 19 -38.57 33.34 -16.14
N ASP A 20 -38.97 33.45 -14.90
CA ASP A 20 -38.20 34.08 -13.84
C ASP A 20 -37.15 33.05 -13.38
N ASP A 21 -35.90 33.24 -13.84
CA ASP A 21 -34.74 32.38 -13.56
C ASP A 21 -33.96 32.93 -12.36
N SER A 22 -34.66 33.31 -11.29
CA SER A 22 -34.10 34.05 -10.14
C SER A 22 -33.97 33.22 -8.83
N ASP A 23 -34.11 31.88 -8.84
CA ASP A 23 -33.89 31.07 -7.65
C ASP A 23 -32.96 29.89 -7.96
N ARG A 24 -31.73 30.15 -8.38
CA ARG A 24 -30.65 29.19 -8.22
C ARG A 24 -30.04 29.36 -6.84
N GLU A 25 -30.73 28.90 -5.81
CA GLU A 25 -30.09 28.53 -4.54
C GLU A 25 -28.88 27.65 -4.83
N PHE A 26 -27.81 27.90 -4.10
CA PHE A 26 -26.59 27.10 -4.08
C PHE A 26 -26.95 25.65 -3.70
N VAL A 27 -27.35 24.86 -4.68
CA VAL A 27 -27.68 23.45 -4.50
C VAL A 27 -26.37 22.73 -4.29
N GLU A 28 -26.11 22.29 -3.05
CA GLU A 28 -25.15 21.22 -2.85
C GLU A 28 -25.47 20.09 -3.84
N PRO A 29 -24.50 19.62 -4.66
CA PRO A 29 -24.80 18.62 -5.67
C PRO A 29 -25.39 17.41 -5.02
N ALA A 30 -26.48 16.91 -5.57
CA ALA A 30 -27.18 15.73 -5.13
C ALA A 30 -26.19 14.60 -4.85
N PHE A 31 -26.34 13.95 -3.72
CA PHE A 31 -25.54 12.80 -3.28
C PHE A 31 -25.35 11.80 -4.43
N GLY A 32 -24.18 11.82 -5.12
CA GLY A 32 -23.89 10.87 -6.20
C GLY A 32 -22.64 11.11 -7.03
N GLU A 33 -22.23 12.34 -7.30
CA GLU A 33 -21.01 12.60 -8.11
C GLU A 33 -19.83 13.02 -7.22
N LYS A 34 -18.79 12.21 -7.25
CA LYS A 34 -17.57 12.43 -6.49
C LYS A 34 -16.80 13.61 -7.11
N ALA A 35 -16.81 14.77 -6.45
CA ALA A 35 -16.04 15.93 -6.90
C ALA A 35 -14.54 15.61 -6.98
N PHE A 36 -13.87 16.14 -8.00
CA PHE A 36 -12.43 15.98 -8.19
C PHE A 36 -11.67 16.97 -7.29
N ARG A 37 -10.86 16.44 -6.39
CA ARG A 37 -10.16 17.22 -5.36
C ARG A 37 -8.79 17.66 -5.84
N VAL A 38 -8.53 18.96 -5.83
CA VAL A 38 -7.29 19.56 -6.32
C VAL A 38 -6.65 20.37 -5.20
N VAL A 39 -5.43 20.01 -4.80
CA VAL A 39 -4.65 20.84 -3.88
C VAL A 39 -3.84 21.88 -4.64
N ILE A 40 -3.89 23.13 -4.20
CA ILE A 40 -3.06 24.22 -4.73
C ILE A 40 -1.91 24.49 -3.79
N VAL A 41 -0.68 24.43 -4.31
CA VAL A 41 0.55 24.69 -3.56
C VAL A 41 1.47 25.62 -4.34
N GLY A 42 2.26 26.41 -3.64
CA GLY A 42 3.19 27.37 -4.23
C GLY A 42 3.72 28.33 -3.18
N HIS A 43 4.78 29.07 -3.51
CA HIS A 43 5.34 30.07 -2.60
C HIS A 43 4.31 31.14 -2.24
N VAL A 44 4.52 31.84 -1.12
CA VAL A 44 3.80 33.09 -0.79
C VAL A 44 4.05 34.03 -1.97
N ASP A 45 3.05 34.82 -2.34
CA ASP A 45 3.08 35.77 -3.47
C ASP A 45 3.15 35.17 -4.89
N HIS A 46 3.17 33.83 -5.07
CA HIS A 46 3.05 33.25 -6.40
C HIS A 46 1.65 33.35 -7.02
N GLY A 47 0.68 33.97 -6.29
CA GLY A 47 -0.64 34.31 -6.79
C GLY A 47 -1.68 33.20 -6.66
N LYS A 48 -1.60 32.35 -5.64
CA LYS A 48 -2.60 31.29 -5.35
C LYS A 48 -4.00 31.87 -5.16
N SER A 49 -4.16 32.83 -4.23
CA SER A 49 -5.47 33.46 -3.94
C SER A 49 -6.00 34.24 -5.14
N THR A 50 -5.12 34.89 -5.90
CA THR A 50 -5.46 35.55 -7.17
C THR A 50 -6.00 34.55 -8.19
N LEU A 51 -5.34 33.41 -8.35
CA LEU A 51 -5.75 32.37 -9.28
C LEU A 51 -7.12 31.80 -8.89
N VAL A 52 -7.31 31.45 -7.63
CA VAL A 52 -8.59 30.91 -7.15
C VAL A 52 -9.73 31.90 -7.31
N GLY A 53 -9.53 33.17 -6.86
CA GLY A 53 -10.54 34.20 -7.00
C GLY A 53 -10.92 34.47 -8.46
N ARG A 54 -9.95 34.49 -9.37
CA ARG A 54 -10.18 34.65 -10.81
C ARG A 54 -10.90 33.47 -11.43
N LEU A 55 -10.49 32.23 -11.07
CA LEU A 55 -11.10 31.02 -11.57
C LEU A 55 -12.57 30.91 -11.16
N LEU A 56 -12.90 31.23 -9.91
CA LEU A 56 -14.28 31.26 -9.41
C LEU A 56 -15.14 32.26 -10.20
N TYR A 57 -14.58 33.44 -10.52
CA TYR A 57 -15.29 34.42 -11.30
C TYR A 57 -15.55 33.94 -12.74
N GLU A 58 -14.53 33.43 -13.42
CA GLU A 58 -14.64 33.02 -14.82
C GLU A 58 -15.47 31.74 -15.03
N THR A 59 -15.55 30.89 -14.02
CA THR A 59 -16.41 29.67 -14.05
C THR A 59 -17.85 29.97 -13.57
N GLY A 60 -18.18 31.21 -13.20
CA GLY A 60 -19.50 31.55 -12.67
C GLY A 60 -19.81 30.89 -11.32
N SER A 61 -18.79 30.50 -10.57
CA SER A 61 -18.90 29.80 -9.29
C SER A 61 -18.89 30.74 -8.07
N LEU A 62 -18.88 32.07 -8.30
CA LEU A 62 -19.02 33.05 -7.23
C LEU A 62 -20.51 33.28 -6.88
N PRO A 63 -20.83 33.53 -5.59
CA PRO A 63 -22.14 33.97 -5.19
C PRO A 63 -22.54 35.28 -5.93
N GLU A 64 -23.83 35.41 -6.29
CA GLU A 64 -24.35 36.58 -6.97
C GLU A 64 -24.07 37.88 -6.20
N GLY A 65 -23.69 38.91 -6.92
CA GLY A 65 -23.42 40.24 -6.34
C GLY A 65 -22.11 40.37 -5.55
N LYS A 66 -21.39 39.27 -5.30
CA LYS A 66 -20.18 39.30 -4.46
C LYS A 66 -19.02 40.06 -5.10
N TYR A 67 -18.88 39.94 -6.40
CA TYR A 67 -17.86 40.67 -7.15
C TYR A 67 -18.10 42.18 -7.08
N GLU A 68 -19.35 42.65 -7.31
CA GLU A 68 -19.77 44.04 -7.27
C GLU A 68 -19.65 44.63 -5.87
N GLU A 69 -19.97 43.85 -4.84
CA GLU A 69 -19.81 44.23 -3.44
C GLU A 69 -18.34 44.57 -3.14
N ILE A 70 -17.41 43.67 -3.47
CA ILE A 70 -15.99 43.89 -3.20
C ILE A 70 -15.42 45.02 -4.03
N GLN A 71 -15.82 45.16 -5.30
CA GLN A 71 -15.44 46.30 -6.09
C GLN A 71 -15.89 47.61 -5.45
N THR A 72 -17.11 47.66 -4.91
CA THR A 72 -17.65 48.84 -4.24
C THR A 72 -16.88 49.15 -2.96
N ILE A 73 -16.50 48.14 -2.18
CA ILE A 73 -15.65 48.31 -1.00
C ILE A 73 -14.27 48.86 -1.39
N CYS A 74 -13.64 48.34 -2.43
CA CYS A 74 -12.34 48.81 -2.92
C CYS A 74 -12.42 50.25 -3.37
N ARG A 75 -13.45 50.64 -4.14
CA ARG A 75 -13.67 52.02 -4.56
C ARG A 75 -13.87 52.97 -3.37
N ARG A 76 -14.66 52.60 -2.36
CA ARG A 76 -14.87 53.38 -1.13
C ARG A 76 -13.58 53.57 -0.33
N ARG A 77 -12.68 52.58 -0.34
CA ARG A 77 -11.41 52.63 0.36
C ARG A 77 -10.28 53.21 -0.48
N ASN A 78 -10.56 53.64 -1.72
CA ASN A 78 -9.59 54.11 -2.69
C ASN A 78 -8.41 53.14 -2.92
N MET A 79 -8.72 51.86 -2.96
CA MET A 79 -7.76 50.76 -3.20
C MET A 79 -8.03 50.14 -4.57
N PRO A 80 -6.97 49.73 -5.31
CA PRO A 80 -7.16 48.94 -6.52
C PRO A 80 -7.85 47.61 -6.18
N PHE A 81 -8.69 47.12 -7.09
CA PHE A 81 -9.30 45.80 -6.94
C PHE A 81 -8.25 44.70 -7.18
N GLU A 82 -8.20 43.73 -6.30
CA GLU A 82 -7.39 42.53 -6.43
C GLU A 82 -8.26 41.26 -6.25
N TRP A 83 -8.03 40.29 -7.10
CA TRP A 83 -8.76 38.99 -7.06
C TRP A 83 -8.58 38.24 -5.73
N ALA A 84 -7.47 38.47 -5.04
CA ALA A 84 -7.22 37.91 -3.72
C ALA A 84 -8.26 38.34 -2.68
N PHE A 85 -8.80 39.56 -2.78
CA PHE A 85 -9.83 40.04 -1.84
C PHE A 85 -11.13 39.27 -1.89
N LEU A 86 -11.44 38.59 -3.02
CA LEU A 86 -12.57 37.66 -3.10
C LEU A 86 -12.38 36.47 -2.15
N MET A 87 -11.16 35.94 -2.08
CA MET A 87 -10.82 34.84 -1.21
C MET A 87 -10.84 35.23 0.26
N ASP A 88 -10.28 36.41 0.59
CA ASP A 88 -10.25 36.94 1.95
C ASP A 88 -11.69 37.20 2.47
N ALA A 89 -12.58 37.70 1.61
CA ALA A 89 -13.97 37.94 1.96
C ALA A 89 -14.76 36.64 2.18
N LEU A 90 -14.57 35.64 1.31
CA LEU A 90 -15.20 34.33 1.47
C LEU A 90 -14.69 33.59 2.72
N GLN A 91 -13.44 33.80 3.08
CA GLN A 91 -12.83 33.23 4.27
C GLN A 91 -13.34 33.90 5.55
N ALA A 92 -13.45 35.24 5.55
CA ALA A 92 -13.98 36.01 6.68
C ALA A 92 -15.45 35.69 6.99
N GLU A 93 -16.27 35.40 5.98
CA GLU A 93 -17.67 34.96 6.17
C GLU A 93 -17.78 33.55 6.78
N ARG A 94 -16.87 32.65 6.43
CA ARG A 94 -16.79 31.31 7.01
C ARG A 94 -16.29 31.34 8.45
N ASP A 95 -15.32 32.14 8.78
CA ASP A 95 -14.77 32.27 10.14
C ASP A 95 -15.82 32.79 11.14
N GLN A 96 -16.81 33.52 10.68
CA GLN A 96 -17.94 33.98 11.49
C GLN A 96 -18.97 32.86 11.77
N ASN A 97 -19.00 31.77 10.98
CA ASN A 97 -19.93 30.64 11.12
C ASN A 97 -19.31 29.37 11.72
N VAL A 98 -18.14 29.47 12.36
CA VAL A 98 -17.47 28.42 13.17
C VAL A 98 -17.37 27.06 12.49
N THR A 99 -16.37 26.90 11.62
CA THR A 99 -15.81 25.56 11.38
C THR A 99 -14.29 25.68 11.15
N ILE A 100 -13.51 25.12 12.07
CA ILE A 100 -12.04 25.04 11.97
C ILE A 100 -11.74 23.86 11.03
N ASP A 101 -11.95 24.03 9.73
CA ASP A 101 -11.57 22.99 8.78
C ASP A 101 -10.90 23.62 7.53
N VAL A 102 -10.04 22.82 6.89
CA VAL A 102 -9.33 23.19 5.66
C VAL A 102 -10.33 23.80 4.66
N SER A 103 -10.12 25.02 4.19
CA SER A 103 -11.07 25.72 3.33
C SER A 103 -11.23 24.97 2.00
N GLN A 104 -12.37 24.35 1.82
CA GLN A 104 -12.78 23.70 0.57
C GLN A 104 -13.55 24.70 -0.28
N ILE A 105 -13.08 24.94 -1.49
CA ILE A 105 -13.66 25.90 -2.44
C ILE A 105 -14.17 25.12 -3.64
N TRP A 106 -15.46 25.27 -3.93
CA TRP A 106 -16.12 24.57 -5.01
C TRP A 106 -16.17 25.40 -6.27
N PHE A 107 -15.86 24.77 -7.40
CA PHE A 107 -16.10 25.32 -8.73
C PHE A 107 -16.43 24.20 -9.71
N HIS A 108 -16.92 24.54 -10.88
CA HIS A 108 -17.29 23.56 -11.89
C HIS A 108 -16.76 23.94 -13.27
N SER A 109 -16.50 22.93 -14.07
CA SER A 109 -16.37 23.04 -15.52
C SER A 109 -17.63 22.49 -16.18
N ALA A 110 -17.66 22.51 -17.50
CA ALA A 110 -18.72 21.84 -18.26
C ALA A 110 -18.73 20.30 -18.06
N LEU A 111 -17.61 19.70 -17.62
CA LEU A 111 -17.43 18.27 -17.55
C LEU A 111 -17.54 17.71 -16.14
N ARG A 112 -17.13 18.44 -15.10
CA ARG A 112 -17.11 17.93 -13.72
C ARG A 112 -17.06 19.00 -12.65
N ASN A 113 -17.38 18.60 -11.42
CA ASN A 113 -17.25 19.45 -10.23
C ASN A 113 -15.87 19.28 -9.59
N TYR A 114 -15.29 20.38 -9.12
CA TYR A 114 -13.99 20.45 -8.49
C TYR A 114 -14.08 20.99 -7.07
N VAL A 115 -13.19 20.50 -6.21
CA VAL A 115 -12.94 21.05 -4.88
C VAL A 115 -11.48 21.46 -4.80
N ILE A 116 -11.24 22.76 -4.68
CA ILE A 116 -9.92 23.28 -4.38
C ILE A 116 -9.67 23.16 -2.87
N ILE A 117 -8.54 22.59 -2.55
CA ILE A 117 -7.99 22.52 -1.20
C ILE A 117 -6.85 23.52 -1.15
N ASP A 118 -7.07 24.67 -0.50
CA ASP A 118 -6.01 25.67 -0.35
C ASP A 118 -5.02 25.23 0.73
N ALA A 119 -3.77 25.08 0.33
CA ALA A 119 -2.69 24.70 1.23
C ALA A 119 -1.86 25.95 1.55
N PRO A 120 -1.89 26.45 2.80
CA PRO A 120 -1.13 27.61 3.20
C PRO A 120 0.37 27.45 2.95
N GLY A 121 1.01 28.45 2.32
CA GLY A 121 2.42 28.40 1.91
C GLY A 121 3.44 28.57 3.05
N HIS A 122 3.04 28.87 4.28
CA HIS A 122 3.95 29.14 5.40
C HIS A 122 4.41 27.85 6.11
N LYS A 123 5.65 27.85 6.61
CA LYS A 123 6.26 26.71 7.36
C LYS A 123 5.41 26.22 8.53
N GLU A 124 4.67 27.12 9.18
CA GLU A 124 3.83 26.80 10.34
C GLU A 124 2.57 26.01 9.99
N PHE A 125 2.13 26.07 8.73
CA PHE A 125 0.91 25.42 8.26
C PHE A 125 1.14 24.13 7.47
N LEU A 126 2.34 23.56 7.51
CA LEU A 126 2.66 22.29 6.86
C LEU A 126 1.71 21.15 7.29
N LYS A 127 1.23 21.17 8.54
CA LYS A 127 0.23 20.22 9.05
C LYS A 127 -1.07 20.26 8.25
N ASN A 128 -1.59 21.45 7.97
CA ASN A 128 -2.82 21.63 7.20
C ASN A 128 -2.62 21.24 5.72
N MET A 129 -1.43 21.54 5.17
CA MET A 129 -1.06 21.11 3.83
C MET A 129 -1.02 19.59 3.71
N VAL A 130 -0.41 18.89 4.69
CA VAL A 130 -0.34 17.43 4.69
C VAL A 130 -1.75 16.82 4.78
N THR A 131 -2.63 17.38 5.62
CA THR A 131 -4.01 16.90 5.76
C THR A 131 -4.82 17.13 4.48
N GLY A 132 -4.71 18.32 3.87
CA GLY A 132 -5.40 18.64 2.63
C GLY A 132 -4.89 17.83 1.43
N ALA A 133 -3.59 17.84 1.20
CA ALA A 133 -2.96 17.11 0.09
C ALA A 133 -3.15 15.60 0.18
N ALA A 134 -3.26 15.05 1.39
CA ALA A 134 -3.52 13.63 1.59
C ALA A 134 -4.86 13.15 1.00
N THR A 135 -5.82 14.05 0.79
CA THR A 135 -7.14 13.73 0.21
C THR A 135 -7.29 14.17 -1.24
N ALA A 136 -6.26 14.83 -1.81
CA ALA A 136 -6.30 15.38 -3.15
C ALA A 136 -6.10 14.30 -4.23
N ASP A 137 -6.85 14.44 -5.31
CA ASP A 137 -6.74 13.59 -6.51
C ASP A 137 -5.65 14.08 -7.46
N ALA A 138 -5.37 15.41 -7.43
CA ALA A 138 -4.33 16.07 -8.19
C ALA A 138 -3.75 17.30 -7.45
N ALA A 139 -2.62 17.80 -7.92
CA ALA A 139 -1.99 19.01 -7.38
C ALA A 139 -1.70 20.03 -8.48
N LEU A 140 -1.93 21.30 -8.15
CA LEU A 140 -1.48 22.47 -8.91
C LEU A 140 -0.27 23.07 -8.19
N LEU A 141 0.88 23.04 -8.84
CA LEU A 141 2.11 23.66 -8.36
C LEU A 141 2.30 25.02 -9.04
N LEU A 142 2.23 26.11 -8.28
CA LEU A 142 2.42 27.47 -8.80
C LEU A 142 3.86 27.93 -8.66
N ILE A 143 4.40 28.46 -9.77
CA ILE A 143 5.70 29.13 -9.85
C ILE A 143 5.48 30.51 -10.49
N ALA A 144 6.02 31.56 -9.89
CA ALA A 144 5.98 32.90 -10.50
C ALA A 144 7.09 33.01 -11.55
N ALA A 145 6.75 33.44 -12.78
CA ALA A 145 7.70 33.53 -13.90
C ALA A 145 8.87 34.46 -13.64
N ASN A 146 8.63 35.57 -12.91
CA ASN A 146 9.64 36.57 -12.56
C ASN A 146 10.61 36.14 -11.46
N GLU A 147 10.25 35.10 -10.67
CA GLU A 147 11.05 34.62 -9.54
C GLU A 147 11.71 33.26 -9.82
N GLY A 148 11.14 32.46 -10.74
CA GLY A 148 11.61 31.12 -11.05
C GLY A 148 11.36 30.10 -9.94
N VAL A 149 12.14 29.01 -9.97
CA VAL A 149 11.99 27.90 -9.03
C VAL A 149 12.60 28.25 -7.67
N GLN A 150 11.76 28.50 -6.70
CA GLN A 150 12.15 28.84 -5.32
C GLN A 150 12.29 27.60 -4.43
N GLU A 151 13.00 27.74 -3.30
CA GLU A 151 13.17 26.69 -2.30
C GLU A 151 11.82 26.11 -1.82
N GLN A 152 10.83 26.98 -1.59
CA GLN A 152 9.50 26.53 -1.18
C GLN A 152 8.77 25.74 -2.27
N SER A 153 8.97 26.08 -3.56
CA SER A 153 8.42 25.29 -4.67
C SER A 153 8.99 23.87 -4.68
N ARG A 154 10.29 23.75 -4.41
CA ARG A 154 10.96 22.44 -4.27
C ARG A 154 10.44 21.67 -3.07
N ARG A 155 10.23 22.34 -1.94
CA ARG A 155 9.66 21.75 -0.71
C ARG A 155 8.25 21.22 -0.93
N HIS A 156 7.38 21.98 -1.58
CA HIS A 156 6.02 21.54 -1.87
C HIS A 156 6.00 20.31 -2.78
N ALA A 157 6.83 20.29 -3.83
CA ALA A 157 6.95 19.11 -4.67
C ALA A 157 7.40 17.87 -3.89
N TYR A 158 8.36 18.05 -2.98
CA TYR A 158 8.83 16.96 -2.12
C TYR A 158 7.71 16.43 -1.23
N LEU A 159 6.91 17.30 -0.61
CA LEU A 159 5.77 16.91 0.20
C LEU A 159 4.68 16.19 -0.62
N LEU A 160 4.40 16.64 -1.85
CA LEU A 160 3.48 15.95 -2.76
C LEU A 160 3.97 14.54 -3.10
N SER A 161 5.28 14.38 -3.35
CA SER A 161 5.90 13.06 -3.54
C SER A 161 5.71 12.14 -2.34
N LEU A 162 5.87 12.69 -1.13
CA LEU A 162 5.67 11.95 0.11
C LEU A 162 4.22 11.51 0.33
N LEU A 163 3.29 12.39 -0.04
CA LEU A 163 1.86 12.12 0.09
C LEU A 163 1.33 11.27 -1.06
N GLY A 164 2.20 10.94 -2.03
CA GLY A 164 1.87 10.12 -3.18
C GLY A 164 0.91 10.78 -4.16
N VAL A 165 0.85 12.12 -4.20
CA VAL A 165 0.07 12.85 -5.19
C VAL A 165 0.83 12.87 -6.51
N GLY A 166 0.58 11.88 -7.37
CA GLY A 166 1.31 11.70 -8.62
C GLY A 166 0.80 12.52 -9.80
N ARG A 167 -0.46 13.00 -9.75
CA ARG A 167 -1.05 13.84 -10.80
C ARG A 167 -0.74 15.30 -10.52
N VAL A 168 0.28 15.84 -11.17
CA VAL A 168 0.76 17.21 -10.94
C VAL A 168 0.68 18.01 -12.23
N LEU A 169 0.01 19.16 -12.16
CA LEU A 169 0.10 20.24 -13.15
C LEU A 169 0.96 21.36 -12.57
N VAL A 170 1.91 21.86 -13.33
CA VAL A 170 2.76 22.99 -12.95
C VAL A 170 2.28 24.23 -13.67
N LEU A 171 1.91 25.26 -12.91
CA LEU A 171 1.43 26.52 -13.44
C LEU A 171 2.54 27.56 -13.33
N VAL A 172 3.00 28.08 -14.46
CA VAL A 172 3.94 29.20 -14.51
C VAL A 172 3.12 30.46 -14.59
N ASN A 173 2.89 31.08 -13.42
CA ASN A 173 2.04 32.26 -13.25
C ASN A 173 2.84 33.58 -13.38
N LYS A 174 2.15 34.70 -13.47
CA LYS A 174 2.71 36.04 -13.65
C LYS A 174 3.51 36.19 -14.96
N MET A 175 3.08 35.50 -16.01
CA MET A 175 3.71 35.59 -17.32
C MET A 175 3.65 37.01 -17.90
N ASP A 176 2.67 37.83 -17.47
CA ASP A 176 2.56 39.26 -17.76
C ASP A 176 3.80 40.05 -17.33
N LEU A 177 4.43 39.70 -16.18
CA LEU A 177 5.61 40.40 -15.68
C LEU A 177 6.89 40.12 -16.49
N VAL A 178 6.88 39.06 -17.30
CA VAL A 178 8.00 38.66 -18.17
C VAL A 178 7.64 38.78 -19.65
N ASN A 179 6.61 39.57 -19.99
CA ASN A 179 6.11 39.81 -21.35
C ASN A 179 5.85 38.49 -22.11
N TYR A 180 5.26 37.50 -21.42
CA TYR A 180 4.92 36.19 -21.97
C TYR A 180 6.08 35.47 -22.68
N SER A 181 7.31 35.66 -22.19
CA SER A 181 8.52 35.12 -22.80
C SER A 181 8.56 33.59 -22.80
N SER A 182 8.63 32.98 -23.98
CA SER A 182 8.80 31.54 -24.16
C SER A 182 10.14 31.02 -23.59
N ALA A 183 11.20 31.86 -23.65
CA ALA A 183 12.51 31.48 -23.13
C ALA A 183 12.51 31.34 -21.60
N VAL A 184 11.83 32.25 -20.88
CA VAL A 184 11.68 32.19 -19.43
C VAL A 184 10.87 30.97 -19.03
N PHE A 185 9.77 30.70 -19.73
CA PHE A 185 8.95 29.50 -19.50
C PHE A 185 9.76 28.23 -19.68
N ALA A 186 10.46 28.09 -20.81
CA ALA A 186 11.26 26.90 -21.12
C ALA A 186 12.38 26.67 -20.09
N GLN A 187 13.01 27.73 -19.60
CA GLN A 187 14.02 27.65 -18.54
C GLN A 187 13.43 27.10 -17.24
N ILE A 188 12.29 27.64 -16.79
CA ILE A 188 11.60 27.18 -15.56
C ILE A 188 11.14 25.73 -15.73
N GLU A 189 10.58 25.39 -16.88
CA GLU A 189 10.15 24.01 -17.18
C GLU A 189 11.33 23.03 -17.11
N ALA A 190 12.44 23.33 -17.76
CA ALA A 190 13.62 22.47 -17.77
C ALA A 190 14.19 22.27 -16.37
N GLU A 191 14.35 23.35 -15.61
CA GLU A 191 14.89 23.30 -14.24
C GLU A 191 13.97 22.48 -13.32
N TYR A 192 12.67 22.78 -13.33
CA TYR A 192 11.77 22.16 -12.39
C TYR A 192 11.43 20.72 -12.76
N ARG A 193 11.37 20.39 -14.04
CA ARG A 193 11.21 19.01 -14.53
C ARG A 193 12.39 18.13 -14.12
N ALA A 194 13.62 18.64 -14.21
CA ALA A 194 14.81 17.93 -13.75
C ALA A 194 14.77 17.64 -12.24
N PHE A 195 14.29 18.60 -11.46
CA PHE A 195 14.09 18.43 -10.01
C PHE A 195 12.98 17.40 -9.68
N LEU A 196 11.80 17.54 -10.30
CA LEU A 196 10.67 16.64 -10.09
C LEU A 196 10.98 15.18 -10.44
N LYS A 197 11.81 14.97 -11.48
CA LYS A 197 12.28 13.63 -11.85
C LYS A 197 13.09 12.96 -10.74
N GLN A 198 13.87 13.70 -9.97
CA GLN A 198 14.60 13.15 -8.80
C GLN A 198 13.63 12.66 -7.70
N LEU A 199 12.46 13.27 -7.62
CA LEU A 199 11.37 12.90 -6.69
C LEU A 199 10.44 11.82 -7.24
N ARG A 200 10.71 11.31 -8.45
CA ARG A 200 9.84 10.38 -9.20
C ARG A 200 8.44 10.94 -9.45
N ILE A 201 8.31 12.27 -9.54
CA ILE A 201 7.11 12.95 -10.01
C ILE A 201 7.32 13.26 -11.49
N GLU A 202 6.42 12.79 -12.33
CA GLU A 202 6.34 13.18 -13.73
C GLU A 202 5.17 14.14 -13.89
N PRO A 203 5.43 15.46 -14.03
CA PRO A 203 4.35 16.44 -14.19
C PRO A 203 3.64 16.19 -15.52
N ILE A 204 2.31 16.15 -15.46
CA ILE A 204 1.48 15.91 -16.63
C ILE A 204 1.68 17.01 -17.65
N ARG A 205 1.74 18.27 -17.17
CA ARG A 205 1.94 19.42 -18.02
C ARG A 205 2.46 20.64 -17.26
N PHE A 206 3.16 21.53 -17.99
CA PHE A 206 3.44 22.90 -17.59
C PHE A 206 2.51 23.81 -18.37
N ILE A 207 1.86 24.76 -17.70
CA ILE A 207 0.87 25.66 -18.28
C ILE A 207 1.26 27.10 -17.93
N PRO A 208 1.57 27.97 -18.93
CA PRO A 208 1.82 29.38 -18.71
C PRO A 208 0.51 30.10 -18.49
N ILE A 209 0.41 30.94 -17.44
CA ILE A 209 -0.80 31.69 -17.10
C ILE A 209 -0.47 33.12 -16.63
N SER A 210 -1.45 34.02 -16.73
CA SER A 210 -1.54 35.24 -15.92
C SER A 210 -2.86 35.20 -15.14
N ALA A 211 -2.78 34.86 -13.84
CA ALA A 211 -3.96 34.81 -12.98
C ALA A 211 -4.60 36.22 -12.82
N ARG A 212 -3.80 37.29 -12.86
CA ARG A 212 -4.30 38.64 -12.76
C ARG A 212 -5.12 39.04 -13.98
N ASP A 213 -4.62 38.77 -15.16
CA ASP A 213 -5.23 39.22 -16.42
C ASP A 213 -6.21 38.15 -16.99
N GLY A 214 -6.26 36.96 -16.42
CA GLY A 214 -7.14 35.86 -16.84
C GLY A 214 -6.60 35.07 -18.05
N VAL A 215 -5.34 35.28 -18.41
CA VAL A 215 -4.76 34.67 -19.61
C VAL A 215 -4.56 33.18 -19.39
N ASN A 216 -5.09 32.36 -20.31
CA ASN A 216 -4.95 30.91 -20.37
C ASN A 216 -5.52 30.14 -19.14
N LEU A 217 -6.58 30.68 -18.51
CA LEU A 217 -7.26 30.05 -17.37
C LEU A 217 -8.41 29.13 -17.82
N VAL A 218 -9.45 29.68 -18.40
CA VAL A 218 -10.66 28.97 -18.83
C VAL A 218 -10.61 28.64 -20.32
N ALA A 219 -10.12 29.56 -21.13
CA ALA A 219 -9.95 29.36 -22.56
C ALA A 219 -8.51 29.63 -22.99
N ALA A 220 -8.05 28.89 -23.99
CA ALA A 220 -6.73 29.06 -24.55
C ALA A 220 -6.64 30.41 -25.28
N GLN A 221 -5.81 31.35 -24.76
CA GLN A 221 -5.55 32.65 -25.35
C GLN A 221 -4.22 32.61 -26.08
N ARG A 222 -4.25 32.75 -27.39
CA ARG A 222 -3.06 32.65 -28.25
C ARG A 222 -2.48 34.00 -28.66
N GLU A 223 -3.13 35.11 -28.36
CA GLU A 223 -2.65 36.44 -28.72
C GLU A 223 -1.29 36.73 -28.08
N ASP A 224 -1.15 36.44 -26.78
CA ASP A 224 0.09 36.66 -26.03
C ASP A 224 0.96 35.36 -25.95
N LEU A 225 0.35 34.19 -26.11
CA LEU A 225 0.96 32.88 -25.95
C LEU A 225 1.00 32.08 -27.25
N GLY A 226 1.25 32.74 -28.40
CA GLY A 226 1.27 32.10 -29.72
C GLY A 226 2.30 30.94 -29.87
N TRP A 227 3.25 30.86 -28.99
CA TRP A 227 4.26 29.80 -28.91
C TRP A 227 3.81 28.60 -28.09
N TYR A 228 2.70 28.68 -27.33
CA TYR A 228 2.20 27.61 -26.47
C TYR A 228 1.03 26.87 -27.13
N ASP A 229 1.22 25.59 -27.48
CA ASP A 229 0.22 24.77 -28.13
C ASP A 229 -0.63 23.90 -27.17
N GLY A 230 -0.42 24.07 -25.86
CA GLY A 230 -1.11 23.31 -24.83
C GLY A 230 -2.51 23.86 -24.50
N PRO A 231 -3.25 23.16 -23.62
CA PRO A 231 -4.57 23.57 -23.16
C PRO A 231 -4.48 24.73 -22.16
N ALA A 232 -5.61 25.43 -21.95
CA ALA A 232 -5.81 26.30 -20.80
C ALA A 232 -5.84 25.48 -19.49
N LEU A 233 -5.79 26.15 -18.34
CA LEU A 233 -5.77 25.47 -17.04
C LEU A 233 -7.02 24.60 -16.84
N LEU A 234 -8.23 25.11 -17.12
CA LEU A 234 -9.47 24.37 -16.92
C LEU A 234 -9.54 23.13 -17.82
N ASP A 235 -9.19 23.27 -19.10
CA ASP A 235 -9.09 22.14 -20.02
C ASP A 235 -8.02 21.13 -19.58
N GLY A 236 -6.89 21.62 -19.05
CA GLY A 236 -5.84 20.77 -18.50
C GLY A 236 -6.29 19.96 -17.28
N LEU A 237 -7.13 20.55 -16.43
CA LEU A 237 -7.77 19.84 -15.32
C LEU A 237 -8.79 18.81 -15.80
N ASP A 238 -9.61 19.15 -16.80
CA ASP A 238 -10.61 18.27 -17.38
C ASP A 238 -10.00 17.06 -18.09
N GLN A 239 -8.78 17.21 -18.65
CA GLN A 239 -8.02 16.11 -19.26
C GLN A 239 -7.39 15.15 -18.23
N LEU A 240 -7.38 15.51 -16.94
CA LEU A 240 -6.89 14.59 -15.92
C LEU A 240 -7.82 13.39 -15.81
N GLU A 241 -7.25 12.21 -15.91
CA GLU A 241 -8.01 10.99 -15.65
C GLU A 241 -8.56 11.00 -14.22
N ALA A 242 -9.84 10.72 -14.06
CA ALA A 242 -10.40 10.48 -12.74
C ALA A 242 -9.60 9.35 -12.05
N PRO A 243 -9.38 9.45 -10.72
CA PRO A 243 -8.79 8.32 -10.00
C PRO A 243 -9.58 7.07 -10.33
N LYS A 244 -8.86 5.96 -10.61
CA LYS A 244 -9.53 4.66 -10.80
C LYS A 244 -10.54 4.48 -9.69
N SER A 245 -11.75 4.12 -10.05
CA SER A 245 -12.78 3.92 -9.04
C SER A 245 -12.24 2.98 -7.97
N ALA A 246 -12.24 3.42 -6.73
CA ALA A 246 -11.84 2.55 -5.62
C ALA A 246 -12.71 1.27 -5.57
N SER A 247 -13.84 1.26 -6.29
CA SER A 247 -14.70 0.09 -6.48
C SER A 247 -14.11 -0.98 -7.39
N ASP A 248 -13.13 -0.64 -8.23
CA ASP A 248 -12.46 -1.59 -9.14
C ASP A 248 -11.20 -2.22 -8.51
N GLY A 249 -10.84 -1.76 -7.31
CA GLY A 249 -9.74 -2.30 -6.53
C GLY A 249 -10.10 -3.60 -5.80
N PRO A 250 -9.11 -4.22 -5.13
CA PRO A 250 -9.35 -5.39 -4.27
C PRO A 250 -10.25 -5.01 -3.09
N LEU A 251 -11.09 -5.94 -2.65
CA LEU A 251 -11.96 -5.72 -1.50
C LEU A 251 -11.13 -5.45 -0.24
N ARG A 252 -11.45 -4.33 0.42
CA ARG A 252 -11.00 -3.99 1.78
C ARG A 252 -12.19 -3.48 2.58
N PHE A 253 -12.74 -4.32 3.45
CA PHE A 253 -13.78 -3.95 4.40
C PHE A 253 -13.17 -3.83 5.79
N ALA A 254 -13.01 -2.60 6.26
CA ALA A 254 -12.41 -2.30 7.55
C ALA A 254 -13.46 -2.40 8.67
N VAL A 255 -13.27 -3.33 9.58
CA VAL A 255 -14.20 -3.57 10.71
C VAL A 255 -14.06 -2.45 11.73
N GLN A 256 -15.14 -1.72 11.96
CA GLN A 256 -15.23 -0.62 12.91
C GLN A 256 -15.68 -1.09 14.29
N ASP A 257 -16.74 -1.92 14.33
CA ASP A 257 -17.31 -2.43 15.57
C ASP A 257 -18.24 -3.62 15.28
N ILE A 258 -18.65 -4.33 16.33
CA ILE A 258 -19.57 -5.45 16.25
C ILE A 258 -20.77 -5.18 17.18
N TYR A 259 -21.97 -5.14 16.59
CA TYR A 259 -23.21 -4.89 17.31
C TYR A 259 -24.06 -6.15 17.40
N ARG A 260 -24.78 -6.26 18.50
CA ARG A 260 -25.79 -7.28 18.72
C ARG A 260 -27.09 -6.61 19.14
N PHE A 261 -27.97 -6.41 18.17
CA PHE A 261 -29.27 -5.75 18.42
C PHE A 261 -30.39 -6.76 18.73
N ASP A 262 -30.29 -7.96 18.21
CA ASP A 262 -31.20 -9.09 18.38
C ASP A 262 -30.38 -10.39 18.44
N GLU A 263 -30.84 -11.49 17.89
CA GLU A 263 -30.05 -12.71 17.75
C GLU A 263 -28.96 -12.60 16.69
N ARG A 264 -29.01 -11.57 15.82
CA ARG A 264 -28.05 -11.32 14.76
C ARG A 264 -26.84 -10.56 15.28
N ARG A 265 -25.69 -10.99 14.84
CA ARG A 265 -24.42 -10.29 15.05
C ARG A 265 -24.08 -9.50 13.80
N ILE A 266 -24.14 -8.17 13.90
CA ILE A 266 -23.86 -7.26 12.80
C ILE A 266 -22.43 -6.74 12.95
N ILE A 267 -21.60 -7.02 11.95
CA ILE A 267 -20.23 -6.51 11.85
C ILE A 267 -20.31 -5.20 11.07
N ALA A 268 -20.18 -4.09 11.76
CA ALA A 268 -20.20 -2.76 11.17
C ALA A 268 -18.82 -2.33 10.71
N GLY A 269 -18.74 -1.72 9.54
CA GLY A 269 -17.50 -1.26 8.97
C GLY A 269 -17.69 -0.43 7.71
N ARG A 270 -16.60 -0.16 7.04
CA ARG A 270 -16.58 0.59 5.79
C ARG A 270 -15.90 -0.20 4.69
N VAL A 271 -16.50 -0.19 3.51
CA VAL A 271 -15.84 -0.68 2.30
C VAL A 271 -14.86 0.41 1.83
N GLU A 272 -13.59 0.22 2.11
CA GLU A 272 -12.54 1.18 1.75
C GLU A 272 -12.12 1.04 0.29
N SER A 273 -12.18 -0.18 -0.25
CA SER A 273 -11.86 -0.49 -1.63
C SER A 273 -12.63 -1.71 -2.12
N GLY A 274 -12.84 -1.80 -3.42
CA GLY A 274 -13.55 -2.89 -4.05
C GLY A 274 -15.06 -2.83 -3.86
N SER A 275 -15.69 -3.97 -4.01
CA SER A 275 -17.12 -4.18 -3.77
C SER A 275 -17.33 -5.46 -2.98
N LEU A 276 -18.34 -5.48 -2.11
CA LEU A 276 -18.74 -6.62 -1.31
C LEU A 276 -20.15 -7.07 -1.72
N ARG A 277 -20.36 -8.36 -1.89
CA ARG A 277 -21.64 -8.93 -2.32
C ARG A 277 -22.19 -9.93 -1.32
N VAL A 278 -23.51 -10.00 -1.24
CA VAL A 278 -24.19 -11.09 -0.52
C VAL A 278 -23.87 -12.42 -1.19
N GLY A 279 -23.49 -13.42 -0.38
CA GLY A 279 -23.03 -14.73 -0.85
C GLY A 279 -21.54 -14.82 -1.17
N GLU A 280 -20.80 -13.72 -1.08
CA GLU A 280 -19.35 -13.69 -1.30
C GLU A 280 -18.60 -14.28 -0.11
N GLN A 281 -17.58 -15.07 -0.39
CA GLN A 281 -16.68 -15.64 0.60
C GLN A 281 -15.57 -14.64 0.91
N ILE A 282 -15.42 -14.28 2.18
CA ILE A 282 -14.46 -13.30 2.66
C ILE A 282 -13.62 -13.85 3.81
N LEU A 283 -12.42 -13.35 3.93
CA LEU A 283 -11.44 -13.73 4.93
C LEU A 283 -11.03 -12.51 5.75
N PHE A 284 -11.08 -12.63 7.08
CA PHE A 284 -10.74 -11.57 8.02
C PHE A 284 -9.28 -11.69 8.46
N ALA A 285 -8.44 -10.75 8.05
CA ALA A 285 -7.04 -10.64 8.46
C ALA A 285 -6.91 -9.71 9.70
N PRO A 286 -5.98 -9.98 10.64
CA PRO A 286 -4.96 -11.03 10.65
C PRO A 286 -5.42 -12.38 11.21
N ALA A 287 -6.68 -12.52 11.63
CA ALA A 287 -7.18 -13.74 12.26
C ALA A 287 -7.30 -14.93 11.29
N ASN A 288 -7.25 -14.69 9.99
CA ASN A 288 -7.37 -15.67 8.90
C ASN A 288 -8.63 -16.56 9.03
N LYS A 289 -9.74 -15.96 9.46
CA LYS A 289 -11.03 -16.62 9.60
C LYS A 289 -11.90 -16.32 8.39
N GLU A 290 -12.42 -17.34 7.79
CA GLU A 290 -13.24 -17.30 6.58
C GLU A 290 -14.72 -17.49 6.89
N SER A 291 -15.57 -16.75 6.20
CA SER A 291 -17.03 -16.92 6.24
C SER A 291 -17.69 -16.31 5.01
N THR A 292 -18.95 -16.65 4.79
CA THR A 292 -19.76 -16.15 3.68
C THR A 292 -20.66 -15.01 4.15
N VAL A 293 -20.75 -13.93 3.39
CA VAL A 293 -21.67 -12.81 3.67
C VAL A 293 -23.11 -13.28 3.52
N ALA A 294 -23.89 -13.20 4.60
CA ALA A 294 -25.29 -13.60 4.60
C ALA A 294 -26.21 -12.44 4.18
N SER A 295 -25.95 -11.21 4.68
CA SER A 295 -26.69 -10.01 4.32
C SER A 295 -25.81 -8.77 4.42
N ILE A 296 -26.23 -7.70 3.73
CA ILE A 296 -25.66 -6.36 3.84
C ILE A 296 -26.75 -5.46 4.42
N GLU A 297 -26.46 -4.89 5.57
CA GLU A 297 -27.38 -4.04 6.34
C GLU A 297 -26.93 -2.58 6.20
N SER A 298 -27.87 -1.68 5.97
CA SER A 298 -27.62 -0.23 5.95
C SER A 298 -28.64 0.51 6.78
N TRP A 299 -28.23 1.59 7.42
CA TRP A 299 -29.11 2.36 8.28
C TRP A 299 -30.17 3.09 7.45
N GLN A 300 -31.44 2.88 7.76
CA GLN A 300 -32.61 3.54 7.11
C GLN A 300 -32.69 3.37 5.57
N ALA A 301 -32.03 2.37 5.00
CA ALA A 301 -32.11 2.06 3.59
C ALA A 301 -32.52 0.60 3.37
N PRO A 302 -33.17 0.27 2.24
CA PRO A 302 -33.50 -1.11 1.93
C PRO A 302 -32.27 -1.99 1.85
N PRO A 303 -32.36 -3.30 2.15
CA PRO A 303 -31.26 -4.23 2.02
C PRO A 303 -30.66 -4.19 0.61
N SER A 304 -29.35 -4.12 0.52
CA SER A 304 -28.63 -4.11 -0.76
C SER A 304 -27.93 -5.44 -0.97
N ALA A 305 -27.93 -5.92 -2.20
CA ALA A 305 -27.16 -7.11 -2.57
C ALA A 305 -25.66 -6.83 -2.73
N VAL A 306 -25.26 -5.57 -2.92
CA VAL A 306 -23.89 -5.13 -3.19
C VAL A 306 -23.60 -3.83 -2.46
N ALA A 307 -22.46 -3.78 -1.77
CA ALA A 307 -21.88 -2.55 -1.24
C ALA A 307 -20.60 -2.19 -1.99
N ARG A 308 -20.37 -0.90 -2.20
CA ARG A 308 -19.23 -0.36 -2.96
C ARG A 308 -18.31 0.47 -2.08
N SER A 309 -17.10 0.68 -2.55
CA SER A 309 -16.12 1.56 -1.90
C SER A 309 -16.74 2.90 -1.49
N GLY A 310 -16.41 3.33 -0.27
CA GLY A 310 -16.92 4.55 0.35
C GLY A 310 -18.18 4.36 1.22
N GLN A 311 -18.85 3.22 1.13
CA GLN A 311 -20.08 2.96 1.90
C GLN A 311 -19.76 2.40 3.28
N SER A 312 -20.40 2.95 4.30
CA SER A 312 -20.44 2.40 5.65
C SER A 312 -21.66 1.49 5.79
N ILE A 313 -21.41 0.23 6.11
CA ILE A 313 -22.42 -0.84 6.13
C ILE A 313 -22.25 -1.74 7.35
N GLY A 314 -23.30 -2.51 7.65
CA GLY A 314 -23.21 -3.70 8.48
C GLY A 314 -23.26 -4.95 7.62
N ILE A 315 -22.61 -6.01 8.05
CA ILE A 315 -22.76 -7.32 7.41
C ILE A 315 -23.09 -8.39 8.44
N THR A 316 -23.86 -9.39 8.03
CA THR A 316 -24.02 -10.61 8.78
C THR A 316 -23.33 -11.76 8.04
N LEU A 317 -22.90 -12.77 8.77
CA LEU A 317 -22.17 -13.92 8.24
C LEU A 317 -23.01 -15.18 8.36
N LYS A 318 -22.86 -16.12 7.42
CA LYS A 318 -23.53 -17.43 7.48
C LYS A 318 -22.97 -18.27 8.63
N GLU A 319 -21.64 -18.36 8.72
CA GLU A 319 -20.95 -19.01 9.81
C GLU A 319 -20.58 -17.96 10.87
N GLN A 320 -20.98 -18.20 12.12
CA GLN A 320 -20.63 -17.31 13.22
C GLN A 320 -19.15 -17.49 13.59
N ILE A 321 -18.31 -16.61 13.11
CA ILE A 321 -16.90 -16.54 13.48
C ILE A 321 -16.65 -15.37 14.44
N PHE A 322 -15.60 -15.44 15.21
CA PHE A 322 -15.20 -14.35 16.09
C PHE A 322 -14.39 -13.32 15.30
N VAL A 323 -14.96 -12.13 15.12
CA VAL A 323 -14.35 -10.98 14.45
C VAL A 323 -14.17 -9.87 15.47
N GLU A 324 -13.11 -9.06 15.33
CA GLU A 324 -12.78 -7.97 16.21
C GLU A 324 -12.61 -6.66 15.44
N ARG A 325 -12.78 -5.53 16.14
CA ARG A 325 -12.44 -4.21 15.60
C ARG A 325 -10.98 -4.18 15.14
N GLY A 326 -10.72 -3.53 14.00
CA GLY A 326 -9.40 -3.43 13.41
C GLY A 326 -9.07 -4.52 12.41
N GLN A 327 -9.85 -5.60 12.36
CA GLN A 327 -9.68 -6.61 11.30
C GLN A 327 -10.15 -6.06 9.96
N ILE A 328 -9.53 -6.55 8.88
CA ILE A 328 -9.86 -6.18 7.51
C ILE A 328 -10.33 -7.42 6.77
N ALA A 329 -11.56 -7.37 6.25
CA ALA A 329 -12.03 -8.43 5.38
C ALA A 329 -11.60 -8.18 3.93
N ALA A 330 -11.16 -9.26 3.28
CA ALA A 330 -10.71 -9.29 1.90
C ALA A 330 -11.16 -10.59 1.22
N THR A 331 -11.06 -10.65 -0.10
CA THR A 331 -11.25 -11.90 -0.84
C THR A 331 -9.95 -12.73 -0.80
N ALA A 332 -10.06 -14.04 -0.80
CA ALA A 332 -8.92 -14.97 -0.67
C ALA A 332 -7.86 -14.81 -1.78
N ASN A 333 -8.28 -14.38 -2.98
CA ASN A 333 -7.40 -14.16 -4.13
C ASN A 333 -6.70 -12.79 -4.14
N ALA A 334 -7.06 -11.88 -3.22
CA ALA A 334 -6.52 -10.52 -3.15
C ALA A 334 -6.31 -10.07 -1.70
N MET A 335 -5.64 -10.90 -0.91
CA MET A 335 -5.36 -10.63 0.50
C MET A 335 -4.42 -9.45 0.68
N PRO A 336 -4.65 -8.62 1.71
CA PRO A 336 -3.69 -7.61 2.13
C PRO A 336 -2.45 -8.25 2.76
N ILE A 337 -1.42 -7.44 2.91
CA ILE A 337 -0.17 -7.88 3.53
C ILE A 337 -0.35 -7.87 5.04
N GLU A 338 -0.06 -9.00 5.66
CA GLU A 338 0.04 -9.14 7.10
C GLU A 338 1.52 -9.13 7.51
N THR A 339 1.91 -8.19 8.34
CA THR A 339 3.30 -8.05 8.80
C THR A 339 3.37 -7.39 10.18
N ASN A 340 4.46 -7.57 10.89
CA ASN A 340 4.78 -6.79 12.09
C ASN A 340 5.95 -5.83 11.85
N ARG A 341 6.51 -5.78 10.62
CA ARG A 341 7.62 -4.91 10.27
C ARG A 341 7.51 -4.48 8.82
N PHE A 342 7.57 -3.16 8.58
CA PHE A 342 7.44 -2.59 7.25
C PHE A 342 8.26 -1.31 7.10
N ARG A 343 8.59 -0.95 5.87
CA ARG A 343 9.27 0.30 5.53
C ARG A 343 8.25 1.38 5.18
N ALA A 344 8.53 2.58 5.64
CA ALA A 344 7.67 3.73 5.44
C ALA A 344 8.45 5.01 5.20
N ARG A 345 7.84 5.93 4.44
CA ARG A 345 8.22 7.34 4.44
C ARG A 345 7.33 8.07 5.41
N LEU A 346 7.94 8.77 6.33
CA LEU A 346 7.25 9.47 7.41
C LEU A 346 7.61 10.95 7.36
N PHE A 347 6.60 11.81 7.50
CA PHE A 347 6.75 13.22 7.84
C PHE A 347 6.49 13.39 9.34
N TRP A 348 7.46 13.96 10.06
CA TRP A 348 7.35 14.15 11.50
C TRP A 348 6.93 15.57 11.85
N MET A 349 5.87 15.71 12.64
CA MET A 349 5.27 17.00 13.05
C MET A 349 5.30 17.19 14.57
N GLY A 350 5.69 16.16 15.32
CA GLY A 350 5.69 16.18 16.78
C GLY A 350 6.68 17.20 17.34
N ASP A 351 6.35 17.78 18.49
CA ASP A 351 7.23 18.73 19.18
C ASP A 351 8.50 18.07 19.72
N ARG A 352 8.40 16.80 20.08
CA ARG A 352 9.55 15.98 20.48
C ARG A 352 10.09 15.22 19.27
N PRO A 353 11.43 15.10 19.11
CA PRO A 353 11.99 14.30 18.02
C PRO A 353 11.55 12.84 18.08
N LEU A 354 11.28 12.25 16.93
CA LEU A 354 11.10 10.81 16.81
C LEU A 354 12.44 10.13 17.09
N THR A 355 12.45 9.14 17.98
CA THR A 355 13.67 8.44 18.40
C THR A 355 13.54 6.93 18.26
N LEU A 356 14.66 6.26 17.99
CA LEU A 356 14.72 4.80 17.94
C LEU A 356 14.32 4.18 19.29
N GLY A 357 13.55 3.08 19.22
CA GLY A 357 13.17 2.30 20.40
C GLY A 357 12.08 2.93 21.28
N ARG A 358 11.71 4.20 21.04
CA ARG A 358 10.55 4.80 21.73
C ARG A 358 9.26 4.19 21.20
N ARG A 359 8.30 4.00 22.09
CA ARG A 359 6.97 3.49 21.74
C ARG A 359 6.07 4.61 21.27
N TYR A 360 5.39 4.34 20.18
CA TYR A 360 4.37 5.18 19.57
C TYR A 360 3.12 4.33 19.35
N LYS A 361 1.99 4.97 19.15
CA LYS A 361 0.76 4.32 18.73
C LYS A 361 0.60 4.56 17.23
N LEU A 362 0.47 3.49 16.46
CA LEU A 362 0.21 3.52 15.04
C LEU A 362 -1.27 3.33 14.79
N LYS A 363 -1.86 4.20 13.95
CA LYS A 363 -3.25 4.08 13.47
C LYS A 363 -3.24 3.94 11.95
N LEU A 364 -3.90 2.90 11.47
CA LEU A 364 -4.08 2.60 10.06
C LEU A 364 -5.49 2.05 9.85
N LEU A 365 -6.34 2.77 9.10
CA LEU A 365 -7.78 2.50 9.02
C LEU A 365 -8.40 2.40 10.43
N THR A 366 -9.01 1.26 10.74
CA THR A 366 -9.60 0.97 12.06
C THR A 366 -8.63 0.31 13.03
N GLN A 367 -7.41 -0.01 12.57
CA GLN A 367 -6.37 -0.62 13.37
C GLN A 367 -5.66 0.41 14.26
N GLU A 368 -5.40 0.02 15.50
CA GLU A 368 -4.61 0.80 16.46
C GLU A 368 -3.67 -0.14 17.19
N ILE A 369 -2.35 0.07 17.04
CA ILE A 369 -1.34 -0.84 17.59
C ILE A 369 -0.11 -0.08 18.11
N GLU A 370 0.50 -0.57 19.19
CA GLU A 370 1.80 -0.08 19.63
C GLU A 370 2.89 -0.44 18.64
N CYS A 371 3.77 0.52 18.37
CA CYS A 371 4.92 0.34 17.49
C CYS A 371 6.16 1.07 18.01
N GLN A 372 7.29 0.75 17.42
CA GLN A 372 8.55 1.46 17.59
C GLN A 372 9.25 1.62 16.22
N VAL A 373 10.11 2.62 16.13
CA VAL A 373 10.99 2.76 14.95
C VAL A 373 12.21 1.88 15.16
N ALA A 374 12.36 0.87 14.31
CA ALA A 374 13.46 -0.09 14.38
C ALA A 374 14.74 0.46 13.72
N SER A 375 14.60 1.23 12.63
CA SER A 375 15.71 1.92 11.97
C SER A 375 15.23 3.23 11.34
N ILE A 376 16.16 4.18 11.24
CA ILE A 376 16.03 5.41 10.45
C ILE A 376 17.06 5.27 9.33
N ASP A 377 16.56 4.97 8.13
CA ASP A 377 17.41 4.62 6.98
C ASP A 377 17.93 5.89 6.30
N ARG A 378 17.11 6.95 6.27
CA ARG A 378 17.43 8.22 5.63
C ARG A 378 16.62 9.35 6.25
N VAL A 379 17.24 10.50 6.48
CA VAL A 379 16.54 11.72 6.89
C VAL A 379 16.81 12.81 5.86
N ILE A 380 15.76 13.49 5.45
CA ILE A 380 15.79 14.59 4.52
C ILE A 380 15.14 15.79 5.21
N ASP A 381 15.87 16.85 5.34
CA ASP A 381 15.30 18.13 5.76
C ASP A 381 14.38 18.64 4.65
N ALA A 382 13.09 18.76 4.94
CA ALA A 382 12.11 19.26 3.98
C ALA A 382 12.39 20.72 3.57
N SER A 383 13.27 21.44 4.29
CA SER A 383 13.60 22.83 4.01
C SER A 383 14.84 23.02 3.12
N SER A 384 15.90 22.29 3.37
CA SER A 384 17.16 22.40 2.60
C SER A 384 17.28 21.33 1.51
N LEU A 385 16.46 20.26 1.55
CA LEU A 385 16.56 19.07 0.71
C LEU A 385 17.92 18.36 0.81
N GLU A 386 18.71 18.75 1.80
CA GLU A 386 19.97 18.09 2.08
C GLU A 386 19.72 16.69 2.65
N THR A 387 20.29 15.73 1.98
CA THR A 387 20.27 14.35 2.45
C THR A 387 21.41 14.14 3.41
N THR A 388 21.10 13.95 4.68
CA THR A 388 22.12 13.53 5.64
C THR A 388 22.23 12.00 5.59
N SER A 389 23.26 11.50 4.96
CA SER A 389 23.59 10.06 4.87
C SER A 389 24.26 9.51 6.16
N SER A 390 24.42 10.33 7.20
CA SER A 390 24.89 9.84 8.50
C SER A 390 23.78 9.10 9.24
N ILE A 391 24.14 8.01 9.93
CA ILE A 391 23.24 7.24 10.79
C ILE A 391 22.69 8.17 11.88
N ARG A 392 21.54 8.78 11.61
CA ARG A 392 20.83 9.58 12.63
C ARG A 392 19.99 8.67 13.50
N ARG A 393 19.95 8.98 14.80
CA ARG A 393 19.13 8.26 15.79
C ARG A 393 17.79 8.95 16.07
N SER A 394 17.54 10.08 15.45
CA SER A 394 16.31 10.86 15.65
C SER A 394 15.91 11.63 14.39
N VAL A 395 14.61 11.92 14.28
CA VAL A 395 14.01 12.77 13.24
C VAL A 395 13.38 13.97 13.93
N GLY A 396 13.77 15.15 13.52
CA GLY A 396 13.28 16.42 14.06
C GLY A 396 11.92 16.82 13.49
N ARG A 397 11.33 17.89 14.06
CA ARG A 397 10.07 18.45 13.58
C ARG A 397 10.24 18.99 12.16
N ASN A 398 9.25 18.72 11.30
CA ASN A 398 9.20 19.05 9.87
C ASN A 398 10.28 18.36 9.01
N GLU A 399 10.93 17.35 9.54
CA GLU A 399 11.80 16.47 8.76
C GLU A 399 11.02 15.30 8.19
N VAL A 400 11.54 14.78 7.09
CA VAL A 400 11.07 13.56 6.47
C VAL A 400 12.08 12.46 6.65
N ALA A 401 11.59 11.26 6.93
CA ALA A 401 12.46 10.12 7.09
C ALA A 401 11.94 8.88 6.36
N GLU A 402 12.86 8.12 5.80
CA GLU A 402 12.61 6.71 5.47
C GLU A 402 12.97 5.89 6.70
N ILE A 403 11.97 5.15 7.19
CA ILE A 403 12.06 4.40 8.44
C ILE A 403 11.58 2.97 8.27
N THR A 404 12.06 2.10 9.14
CA THR A 404 11.47 0.79 9.36
C THR A 404 10.67 0.82 10.66
N VAL A 405 9.39 0.52 10.57
CA VAL A 405 8.47 0.43 11.70
C VAL A 405 8.34 -1.02 12.14
N GLN A 406 8.40 -1.26 13.44
CA GLN A 406 8.15 -2.55 14.09
C GLN A 406 6.92 -2.42 14.99
N THR A 407 5.88 -3.19 14.73
CA THR A 407 4.67 -3.24 15.55
C THR A 407 4.74 -4.37 16.59
N ARG A 408 3.98 -4.23 17.69
CA ARG A 408 3.94 -5.23 18.77
C ARG A 408 3.27 -6.54 18.34
N GLY A 409 2.33 -6.47 17.41
CA GLY A 409 1.61 -7.61 16.84
C GLY A 409 1.47 -7.45 15.35
N PRO A 410 0.80 -8.38 14.66
CA PRO A 410 0.56 -8.29 13.23
C PRO A 410 -0.35 -7.09 12.91
N ILE A 411 -0.01 -6.37 11.86
CA ILE A 411 -0.82 -5.32 11.24
C ILE A 411 -1.12 -5.71 9.80
N VAL A 412 -2.28 -5.31 9.34
CA VAL A 412 -2.75 -5.56 7.97
C VAL A 412 -2.67 -4.27 7.18
N LEU A 413 -1.95 -4.29 6.06
CA LEU A 413 -1.70 -3.10 5.25
C LEU A 413 -1.55 -3.47 3.77
N ASP A 414 -1.56 -2.45 2.92
CA ASP A 414 -1.19 -2.56 1.51
C ASP A 414 -0.03 -1.60 1.21
N ASN A 415 0.64 -1.83 0.09
CA ASN A 415 1.57 -0.84 -0.43
C ASN A 415 0.78 0.39 -0.91
N TYR A 416 1.26 1.59 -0.58
CA TYR A 416 0.61 2.84 -0.94
C TYR A 416 0.35 2.97 -2.45
N ASP A 417 1.32 2.55 -3.27
CA ASP A 417 1.21 2.62 -4.73
C ASP A 417 0.09 1.73 -5.29
N LEU A 418 -0.26 0.64 -4.59
CA LEU A 418 -1.33 -0.27 -4.97
C LEU A 418 -2.68 0.18 -4.43
N LEU A 419 -2.72 0.53 -3.14
CA LEU A 419 -3.95 0.90 -2.46
C LEU A 419 -3.69 2.00 -1.41
N PRO A 420 -3.81 3.28 -1.79
CA PRO A 420 -3.49 4.41 -0.92
C PRO A 420 -4.23 4.41 0.41
N VAL A 421 -5.48 3.95 0.45
CA VAL A 421 -6.33 4.00 1.65
C VAL A 421 -5.81 3.11 2.77
N SER A 422 -5.28 1.94 2.46
CA SER A 422 -4.70 0.98 3.43
C SER A 422 -3.16 1.01 3.44
N GLY A 423 -2.55 1.90 2.66
CA GLY A 423 -1.11 2.17 2.64
C GLY A 423 -0.69 3.43 3.40
N ARG A 424 -1.63 4.16 4.04
CA ARG A 424 -1.36 5.36 4.85
C ARG A 424 -1.55 5.07 6.32
N PHE A 425 -0.70 5.66 7.16
CA PHE A 425 -0.81 5.56 8.61
C PHE A 425 -0.45 6.87 9.30
N VAL A 426 -0.84 6.98 10.55
CA VAL A 426 -0.38 8.06 11.44
C VAL A 426 0.30 7.48 12.67
N LEU A 427 1.30 8.20 13.16
CA LEU A 427 1.94 7.94 14.44
C LEU A 427 1.45 8.95 15.48
N VAL A 428 1.03 8.44 16.61
CA VAL A 428 0.57 9.22 17.75
C VAL A 428 1.61 9.09 18.86
N ASP A 429 2.09 10.22 19.36
CA ASP A 429 2.97 10.31 20.52
C ASP A 429 2.13 10.78 21.72
N GLU A 430 2.01 9.95 22.74
CA GLU A 430 1.09 10.14 23.85
C GLU A 430 -0.38 10.24 23.34
N ASN A 431 -0.91 11.44 23.16
CA ASN A 431 -2.28 11.67 22.68
C ASN A 431 -2.34 12.52 21.40
N ASP A 432 -1.19 13.01 20.92
CA ASP A 432 -1.15 13.90 19.76
C ASP A 432 -0.68 13.18 18.50
N VAL A 433 -1.28 13.54 17.36
CA VAL A 433 -0.79 13.09 16.07
C VAL A 433 0.55 13.75 15.81
N ALA A 434 1.61 12.96 15.89
CA ALA A 434 2.98 13.43 15.79
C ALA A 434 3.62 13.19 14.40
N GLY A 435 3.07 12.31 13.59
CA GLY A 435 3.57 12.07 12.25
C GLY A 435 2.57 11.35 11.36
N GLY A 436 2.71 11.53 10.06
CA GLY A 436 1.96 10.82 9.04
C GLY A 436 2.91 10.16 8.05
N GLY A 437 2.57 8.97 7.58
CA GLY A 437 3.43 8.24 6.66
C GLY A 437 2.70 7.37 5.66
N ILE A 438 3.46 6.93 4.66
CA ILE A 438 3.01 5.99 3.65
C ILE A 438 3.91 4.75 3.65
N VAL A 439 3.30 3.61 3.44
CA VAL A 439 3.99 2.34 3.26
C VAL A 439 4.50 2.28 1.82
N PHE A 440 5.80 2.13 1.61
CA PHE A 440 6.36 2.07 0.26
C PHE A 440 7.09 0.76 0.00
N GLY A 441 7.14 0.36 -1.30
CA GLY A 441 7.76 -0.88 -1.72
C GLY A 441 9.25 -0.93 -1.40
N GLY A 442 9.60 -1.76 -0.50
CA GLY A 442 10.87 -2.42 -0.28
C GLY A 442 10.51 -3.86 0.00
N GLN A 443 11.42 -4.76 -0.17
CA GLN A 443 11.20 -6.14 0.25
C GLN A 443 10.59 -6.09 1.64
N TYR A 444 9.34 -6.56 1.77
CA TYR A 444 8.80 -6.85 3.08
C TYR A 444 9.82 -7.75 3.73
N LEU A 445 10.49 -7.20 4.73
CA LEU A 445 11.42 -7.99 5.49
C LEU A 445 10.59 -9.17 5.97
N ASP A 446 10.96 -10.34 5.47
CA ASP A 446 10.39 -11.61 5.87
C ASP A 446 9.81 -11.54 7.27
N ARG A 447 8.70 -12.23 7.51
CA ARG A 447 8.22 -12.54 8.86
C ARG A 447 9.42 -13.04 9.67
N VAL A 448 10.24 -12.13 10.19
CA VAL A 448 11.15 -12.47 11.25
C VAL A 448 10.22 -12.71 12.43
N PRO A 449 10.11 -13.92 12.93
CA PRO A 449 9.35 -14.16 14.13
C PRO A 449 9.88 -13.14 15.14
N SER A 450 9.00 -12.25 15.63
CA SER A 450 9.36 -11.40 16.76
C SER A 450 9.70 -12.38 17.88
N ARG A 451 10.98 -12.58 18.13
CA ARG A 451 11.39 -13.26 19.34
C ARG A 451 10.79 -12.42 20.47
N SER A 452 9.78 -12.96 21.10
CA SER A 452 9.26 -12.36 22.33
C SER A 452 10.47 -12.08 23.22
N SER A 453 10.57 -10.88 23.75
CA SER A 453 11.62 -10.54 24.72
C SER A 453 11.61 -11.42 25.96
N ASN A 454 10.54 -12.20 26.11
CA ASN A 454 10.33 -13.15 27.23
C ASN A 454 10.70 -14.60 26.85
N ILE A 455 11.22 -14.86 25.63
CA ILE A 455 11.69 -16.17 25.22
C ILE A 455 13.21 -16.15 25.30
N SER A 456 13.76 -16.82 26.31
CA SER A 456 15.15 -17.21 26.37
C SER A 456 15.30 -18.61 25.79
N TRP A 457 16.37 -18.82 25.01
CA TRP A 457 16.73 -20.17 24.61
C TRP A 457 17.14 -20.95 25.84
N ALA A 458 16.39 -22.01 26.17
CA ALA A 458 16.79 -22.91 27.26
C ALA A 458 17.82 -23.90 26.69
N GLU A 459 19.02 -23.85 27.21
CA GLU A 459 20.03 -24.86 26.94
C GLU A 459 19.66 -26.17 27.65
N GLY A 460 19.55 -27.26 26.89
CA GLY A 460 19.35 -28.59 27.46
C GLY A 460 20.57 -29.04 28.22
N GLN A 461 20.37 -29.97 29.18
CA GLN A 461 21.49 -30.59 29.92
C GLN A 461 22.30 -31.59 29.07
N VAL A 462 21.75 -32.01 27.91
CA VAL A 462 22.40 -32.94 26.97
C VAL A 462 22.95 -32.12 25.80
N SER A 463 24.26 -32.11 25.66
CA SER A 463 24.95 -31.41 24.58
C SER A 463 24.78 -32.12 23.24
N LEU A 464 25.02 -31.38 22.14
CA LEU A 464 25.05 -31.97 20.80
C LEU A 464 26.11 -33.08 20.68
N ARG A 465 27.26 -32.91 21.35
CA ARG A 465 28.35 -33.87 21.38
C ARG A 465 27.91 -35.21 22.01
N GLU A 466 27.27 -35.16 23.18
CA GLU A 466 26.76 -36.37 23.86
C GLU A 466 25.71 -37.11 23.01
N ARG A 467 24.89 -36.33 22.24
CA ARG A 467 23.93 -36.93 21.30
C ARG A 467 24.62 -37.65 20.14
N ILE A 468 25.65 -37.00 19.57
CA ILE A 468 26.45 -37.56 18.48
C ILE A 468 27.14 -38.87 18.97
N GLU A 469 27.75 -38.83 20.12
CA GLU A 469 28.40 -40.02 20.73
C GLU A 469 27.38 -41.14 20.99
N CYS A 470 26.20 -40.82 21.49
CA CYS A 470 25.13 -41.78 21.74
C CYS A 470 24.57 -42.40 20.44
N ASN A 471 24.39 -41.59 19.39
CA ASN A 471 23.84 -42.04 18.11
C ASN A 471 24.88 -42.76 17.23
N GLY A 472 26.17 -42.55 17.48
CA GLY A 472 27.25 -43.06 16.64
C GLY A 472 27.39 -42.39 15.28
N HIS A 473 26.69 -41.27 15.08
CA HIS A 473 26.73 -40.47 13.86
C HIS A 473 26.31 -39.00 14.13
N ARG A 474 26.69 -38.10 13.24
CA ARG A 474 26.30 -36.69 13.30
C ARG A 474 24.88 -36.48 12.78
N GLY A 475 24.20 -35.44 13.30
CA GLY A 475 22.98 -34.92 12.70
C GLY A 475 23.27 -34.12 11.43
N LEU A 476 22.42 -34.29 10.42
CA LEU A 476 22.60 -33.64 9.11
C LEU A 476 21.23 -33.30 8.53
N VAL A 477 21.14 -32.18 7.80
CA VAL A 477 19.96 -31.89 6.97
C VAL A 477 20.32 -32.07 5.49
N VAL A 478 19.71 -33.08 4.86
CA VAL A 478 19.83 -33.36 3.43
C VAL A 478 18.62 -32.74 2.72
N TRP A 479 18.82 -31.63 2.04
CA TRP A 479 17.76 -30.84 1.43
C TRP A 479 17.62 -31.14 -0.05
N PHE A 480 16.61 -31.94 -0.42
CA PHE A 480 16.31 -32.19 -1.82
C PHE A 480 15.48 -31.07 -2.44
N THR A 481 15.92 -30.60 -3.62
CA THR A 481 15.19 -29.66 -4.48
C THR A 481 15.10 -30.18 -5.91
N GLY A 482 14.06 -29.79 -6.65
CA GLY A 482 13.82 -30.23 -8.04
C GLY A 482 12.34 -30.20 -8.40
N LEU A 483 12.03 -30.34 -9.68
CA LEU A 483 10.66 -30.35 -10.21
C LEU A 483 9.80 -31.49 -9.61
N SER A 484 8.48 -31.32 -9.67
CA SER A 484 7.57 -32.45 -9.39
C SER A 484 7.86 -33.60 -10.36
N GLY A 485 7.81 -34.85 -9.91
CA GLY A 485 8.15 -35.99 -10.77
C GLY A 485 9.65 -36.21 -11.02
N ALA A 486 10.56 -35.36 -10.49
CA ALA A 486 12.01 -35.56 -10.63
C ALA A 486 12.57 -36.74 -9.84
N GLY A 487 11.81 -37.35 -8.91
CA GLY A 487 12.24 -38.53 -8.13
C GLY A 487 12.73 -38.21 -6.72
N LYS A 488 12.51 -37.00 -6.19
CA LYS A 488 12.95 -36.57 -4.85
C LYS A 488 12.47 -37.52 -3.73
N SER A 489 11.15 -37.72 -3.62
CA SER A 489 10.59 -38.59 -2.56
C SER A 489 11.06 -40.02 -2.69
N THR A 490 11.23 -40.55 -3.90
CA THR A 490 11.76 -41.91 -4.14
C THR A 490 13.17 -42.06 -3.59
N LEU A 491 14.06 -41.10 -3.90
CA LEU A 491 15.43 -41.09 -3.40
C LEU A 491 15.51 -40.82 -1.89
N ALA A 492 14.62 -39.95 -1.37
CA ALA A 492 14.56 -39.64 0.05
C ALA A 492 14.23 -40.91 0.89
N TYR A 493 13.18 -41.62 0.51
CA TYR A 493 12.82 -42.88 1.20
C TYR A 493 13.84 -44.01 0.99
N ALA A 494 14.47 -44.08 -0.18
CA ALA A 494 15.54 -45.03 -0.42
C ALA A 494 16.77 -44.72 0.45
N LEU A 495 17.17 -43.45 0.58
CA LEU A 495 18.25 -43.02 1.46
C LEU A 495 17.91 -43.34 2.94
N GLU A 496 16.69 -43.00 3.37
CA GLU A 496 16.23 -43.29 4.73
C GLU A 496 16.36 -44.79 5.04
N ARG A 497 15.93 -45.65 4.12
CA ARG A 497 16.02 -47.12 4.28
C ARG A 497 17.47 -47.56 4.42
N GLU A 498 18.36 -47.10 3.57
CA GLU A 498 19.79 -47.44 3.59
C GLU A 498 20.51 -46.97 4.85
N LEU A 499 20.16 -45.76 5.35
CA LEU A 499 20.71 -45.25 6.61
C LEU A 499 20.19 -46.06 7.82
N PHE A 500 18.89 -46.41 7.81
CA PHE A 500 18.28 -47.22 8.86
C PHE A 500 18.92 -48.61 8.94
N ASP A 501 19.17 -49.25 7.79
CA ASP A 501 19.82 -50.57 7.74
C ASP A 501 21.29 -50.53 8.27
N ARG A 502 21.90 -49.32 8.26
CA ARG A 502 23.20 -49.04 8.87
C ARG A 502 23.12 -48.53 10.31
N GLN A 503 21.94 -48.66 10.95
CA GLN A 503 21.67 -48.19 12.31
C GLN A 503 21.85 -46.68 12.52
N MET A 504 21.73 -45.87 11.46
CA MET A 504 21.74 -44.43 11.53
C MET A 504 20.30 -43.93 11.62
N HIS A 505 20.04 -43.04 12.59
CA HIS A 505 18.71 -42.48 12.79
C HIS A 505 18.38 -41.42 11.72
N ALA A 506 17.49 -41.76 10.83
CA ALA A 506 17.06 -40.85 9.75
C ALA A 506 15.53 -40.67 9.75
N CYS A 507 15.06 -39.53 9.21
CA CYS A 507 13.64 -39.25 9.05
C CYS A 507 13.40 -38.41 7.79
N VAL A 508 12.41 -38.82 6.97
CA VAL A 508 11.99 -38.07 5.79
C VAL A 508 10.91 -37.08 6.13
N MET A 509 11.14 -35.82 5.76
CA MET A 509 10.16 -34.76 5.76
C MET A 509 9.67 -34.50 4.33
N ASP A 510 8.56 -35.12 3.95
CA ASP A 510 7.95 -34.91 2.64
C ASP A 510 7.00 -33.69 2.65
N GLY A 511 7.02 -32.92 1.57
CA GLY A 511 6.25 -31.68 1.45
C GLY A 511 4.74 -31.88 1.55
N ASP A 512 4.22 -32.97 1.02
CA ASP A 512 2.78 -33.28 1.08
C ASP A 512 2.38 -33.72 2.49
N ASN A 513 3.21 -34.54 3.16
CA ASN A 513 2.95 -34.96 4.53
C ASN A 513 2.90 -33.78 5.51
N LEU A 514 3.78 -32.78 5.36
CA LEU A 514 3.73 -31.57 6.19
C LEU A 514 2.46 -30.76 5.99
N ARG A 515 1.89 -30.79 4.80
CA ARG A 515 0.63 -30.09 4.49
C ARG A 515 -0.61 -30.77 5.09
N HIS A 516 -0.53 -32.02 5.52
CA HIS A 516 -1.59 -32.67 6.29
C HIS A 516 -1.59 -32.30 7.78
N GLY A 517 -0.52 -31.68 8.29
CA GLY A 517 -0.39 -31.31 9.71
C GLY A 517 0.18 -29.91 9.90
N LEU A 518 1.49 -29.81 10.07
CA LEU A 518 2.20 -28.58 10.42
C LEU A 518 1.87 -27.39 9.50
N ASN A 519 1.67 -27.65 8.23
CA ASN A 519 1.43 -26.64 7.18
C ASN A 519 0.03 -26.75 6.56
N ALA A 520 -0.94 -27.35 7.27
CA ALA A 520 -2.30 -27.54 6.77
C ALA A 520 -3.04 -26.21 6.49
N ASN A 521 -2.61 -25.14 7.14
CA ASN A 521 -3.16 -23.79 6.93
C ASN A 521 -2.50 -23.00 5.80
N LEU A 522 -1.51 -23.57 5.09
CA LEU A 522 -0.81 -22.90 4.00
C LEU A 522 -1.34 -23.35 2.64
N SER A 523 -1.57 -22.40 1.75
CA SER A 523 -1.96 -22.62 0.35
C SER A 523 -0.73 -22.80 -0.56
N PHE A 524 -0.90 -22.65 -1.88
CA PHE A 524 0.19 -22.69 -2.85
C PHE A 524 0.58 -21.29 -3.37
N SER A 525 0.16 -20.20 -2.68
CA SER A 525 0.61 -18.86 -3.00
C SER A 525 2.13 -18.72 -2.84
N PRO A 526 2.79 -17.77 -3.52
CA PRO A 526 4.22 -17.53 -3.33
C PRO A 526 4.60 -17.34 -1.87
N GLU A 527 3.82 -16.57 -1.11
CA GLU A 527 4.04 -16.27 0.31
C GLU A 527 3.93 -17.52 1.18
N ASP A 528 2.91 -18.35 0.93
CA ASP A 528 2.70 -19.59 1.67
C ASP A 528 3.78 -20.64 1.35
N ARG A 529 4.33 -20.62 0.14
CA ARG A 529 5.49 -21.45 -0.22
C ARG A 529 6.74 -21.05 0.58
N VAL A 530 7.01 -19.75 0.70
CA VAL A 530 8.11 -19.22 1.53
C VAL A 530 7.93 -19.67 2.99
N GLU A 531 6.74 -19.49 3.56
CA GLU A 531 6.45 -19.88 4.94
C GLU A 531 6.50 -21.39 5.16
N ASN A 532 6.05 -22.18 4.18
CA ASN A 532 6.17 -23.64 4.20
C ASN A 532 7.64 -24.08 4.31
N ILE A 533 8.53 -23.48 3.50
CA ILE A 533 9.98 -23.76 3.52
C ILE A 533 10.59 -23.32 4.84
N ARG A 534 10.21 -22.15 5.35
CA ARG A 534 10.71 -21.64 6.62
C ARG A 534 10.34 -22.55 7.79
N ARG A 535 9.07 -22.97 7.90
CA ARG A 535 8.64 -23.89 8.97
C ARG A 535 9.33 -25.24 8.86
N ALA A 536 9.45 -25.76 7.66
CA ALA A 536 10.17 -27.00 7.41
C ALA A 536 11.63 -26.92 7.85
N ALA A 537 12.32 -25.81 7.56
CA ALA A 537 13.71 -25.60 7.95
C ALA A 537 13.88 -25.50 9.48
N GLU A 538 12.97 -24.83 10.20
CA GLU A 538 13.02 -24.76 11.67
C GLU A 538 12.81 -26.14 12.30
N VAL A 539 11.87 -26.95 11.80
CA VAL A 539 11.66 -28.32 12.29
C VAL A 539 12.86 -29.19 11.95
N ALA A 540 13.39 -29.12 10.74
CA ALA A 540 14.57 -29.85 10.33
C ALA A 540 15.78 -29.53 11.23
N LYS A 541 16.00 -28.25 11.56
CA LYS A 541 17.03 -27.81 12.49
C LYS A 541 16.86 -28.49 13.87
N LEU A 542 15.67 -28.38 14.47
CA LEU A 542 15.41 -28.94 15.80
C LEU A 542 15.63 -30.45 15.84
N MET A 543 15.18 -31.17 14.80
CA MET A 543 15.38 -32.60 14.70
C MET A 543 16.86 -32.96 14.51
N ALA A 544 17.57 -32.25 13.65
CA ALA A 544 18.99 -32.51 13.41
C ALA A 544 19.89 -32.15 14.61
N MET A 545 19.51 -31.16 15.41
CA MET A 545 20.15 -30.83 16.70
C MET A 545 19.99 -31.97 17.73
N THR A 546 19.04 -32.89 17.56
CA THR A 546 18.93 -34.11 18.38
C THR A 546 19.79 -35.26 17.86
N GLY A 547 20.54 -35.03 16.77
CA GLY A 547 21.41 -36.01 16.14
C GLY A 547 20.76 -36.85 15.03
N LEU A 548 19.53 -36.49 14.59
CA LEU A 548 18.86 -37.16 13.47
C LEU A 548 19.39 -36.69 12.12
N VAL A 549 19.43 -37.59 11.15
CA VAL A 549 19.59 -37.23 9.73
C VAL A 549 18.24 -36.90 9.15
N VAL A 550 17.99 -35.62 8.86
CA VAL A 550 16.71 -35.12 8.33
C VAL A 550 16.80 -35.01 6.82
N ILE A 551 16.02 -35.82 6.13
CA ILE A 551 15.97 -35.82 4.66
C ILE A 551 14.71 -35.07 4.22
N THR A 552 14.86 -33.93 3.54
CA THR A 552 13.69 -33.16 3.10
C THR A 552 13.40 -33.41 1.62
N SER A 553 12.12 -33.55 1.26
CA SER A 553 11.68 -33.71 -0.13
C SER A 553 10.73 -32.58 -0.52
N PHE A 554 11.29 -31.45 -1.00
CA PHE A 554 10.53 -30.27 -1.43
C PHE A 554 10.87 -29.85 -2.87
N ILE A 555 9.91 -29.23 -3.57
CA ILE A 555 10.21 -28.56 -4.82
C ILE A 555 11.15 -27.38 -4.55
N SER A 556 10.88 -26.58 -3.51
CA SER A 556 11.63 -25.38 -3.08
C SER A 556 12.16 -24.57 -4.27
N PRO A 557 11.24 -23.95 -5.09
CA PRO A 557 11.59 -23.48 -6.43
C PRO A 557 12.51 -22.26 -6.45
N TYR A 558 12.54 -21.46 -5.37
CA TYR A 558 13.29 -20.20 -5.33
C TYR A 558 14.62 -20.36 -4.59
N ARG A 559 15.69 -19.83 -5.17
CA ARG A 559 17.05 -19.83 -4.56
C ARG A 559 17.08 -19.10 -3.22
N ALA A 560 16.31 -18.00 -3.11
CA ALA A 560 16.23 -17.21 -1.88
C ALA A 560 15.71 -18.06 -0.70
N ASP A 561 14.70 -18.90 -0.94
CA ASP A 561 14.08 -19.74 0.10
C ASP A 561 15.04 -20.84 0.54
N ARG A 562 15.77 -21.46 -0.38
CA ARG A 562 16.76 -22.49 -0.07
C ARG A 562 17.95 -21.92 0.70
N ARG A 563 18.46 -20.73 0.30
CA ARG A 563 19.49 -20.00 1.07
C ARG A 563 19.03 -19.70 2.49
N LYS A 564 17.77 -19.30 2.66
CA LYS A 564 17.20 -19.03 3.97
C LYS A 564 17.06 -20.30 4.81
N ALA A 565 16.62 -21.41 4.21
CA ALA A 565 16.59 -22.71 4.88
C ALA A 565 17.98 -23.12 5.37
N ARG A 566 19.01 -22.97 4.55
CA ARG A 566 20.42 -23.20 4.93
C ARG A 566 20.84 -22.32 6.12
N GLN A 567 20.54 -21.02 6.10
CA GLN A 567 20.86 -20.11 7.21
C GLN A 567 20.17 -20.52 8.53
N ILE A 568 18.89 -20.92 8.45
CA ILE A 568 18.13 -21.37 9.61
C ILE A 568 18.78 -22.62 10.21
N VAL A 569 19.08 -23.61 9.41
CA VAL A 569 19.67 -24.87 9.88
C VAL A 569 21.07 -24.65 10.44
N SER A 570 21.95 -23.93 9.70
CA SER A 570 23.32 -23.65 10.13
C SER A 570 23.39 -22.82 11.42
N SER A 571 22.37 -21.99 11.71
CA SER A 571 22.28 -21.26 12.99
C SER A 571 22.16 -22.15 14.21
N GLY A 572 21.81 -23.43 14.04
CA GLY A 572 21.77 -24.46 15.08
C GLY A 572 23.06 -25.28 15.21
N GLY A 573 24.13 -24.92 14.50
CA GLY A 573 25.37 -25.70 14.48
C GLY A 573 25.27 -27.03 13.72
N VAL A 574 24.22 -27.19 12.89
CA VAL A 574 23.96 -28.39 12.08
C VAL A 574 24.37 -28.15 10.65
N GLU A 575 24.99 -29.16 10.02
CA GLU A 575 25.35 -29.13 8.62
C GLU A 575 24.14 -29.26 7.72
N PHE A 576 24.13 -28.49 6.61
CA PHE A 576 23.06 -28.47 5.60
C PHE A 576 23.65 -28.73 4.23
N VAL A 577 23.16 -29.74 3.54
CA VAL A 577 23.58 -30.08 2.18
C VAL A 577 22.40 -30.00 1.22
N GLU A 578 22.57 -29.27 0.11
CA GLU A 578 21.56 -29.07 -0.92
C GLU A 578 21.77 -30.07 -2.06
N ILE A 579 20.80 -30.93 -2.28
CA ILE A 579 20.86 -31.96 -3.33
C ILE A 579 19.89 -31.57 -4.46
N HIS A 580 20.42 -31.29 -5.62
CA HIS A 580 19.64 -30.99 -6.82
C HIS A 580 19.26 -32.29 -7.55
N VAL A 581 17.99 -32.68 -7.45
CA VAL A 581 17.43 -33.81 -8.21
C VAL A 581 16.99 -33.28 -9.57
N SER A 582 17.88 -33.40 -10.56
CA SER A 582 17.74 -32.82 -11.89
C SER A 582 17.13 -33.81 -12.87
N ALA A 583 15.98 -33.46 -13.42
CA ALA A 583 15.36 -34.16 -14.55
C ALA A 583 14.75 -33.14 -15.51
N PRO A 584 14.84 -33.36 -16.84
CA PRO A 584 14.13 -32.53 -17.81
C PRO A 584 12.62 -32.54 -17.56
N ILE A 585 11.96 -31.43 -17.88
CA ILE A 585 10.53 -31.27 -17.61
C ILE A 585 9.70 -32.32 -18.33
N GLU A 586 10.10 -32.71 -19.53
CA GLU A 586 9.45 -33.73 -20.35
C GLU A 586 9.47 -35.10 -19.64
N VAL A 587 10.57 -35.41 -18.96
CA VAL A 587 10.70 -36.65 -18.18
C VAL A 587 9.82 -36.57 -16.91
N CYS A 588 9.81 -35.43 -16.24
CA CYS A 588 8.95 -35.21 -15.08
C CYS A 588 7.48 -35.31 -15.44
N GLU A 589 7.07 -34.74 -16.57
CA GLU A 589 5.71 -34.77 -17.10
C GLU A 589 5.29 -36.18 -17.56
N SER A 590 6.21 -36.94 -18.17
CA SER A 590 5.93 -38.33 -18.54
C SER A 590 5.72 -39.27 -17.31
N ARG A 591 6.37 -38.96 -16.20
CA ARG A 591 6.23 -39.69 -14.95
C ARG A 591 4.95 -39.35 -14.19
N ASP A 592 4.58 -38.09 -14.13
CA ASP A 592 3.42 -37.45 -13.48
C ASP A 592 2.61 -38.34 -12.50
N PRO A 593 3.22 -38.85 -11.39
CA PRO A 593 2.61 -39.89 -10.55
C PRO A 593 1.31 -39.44 -9.85
N LYS A 594 1.03 -38.14 -9.82
CA LYS A 594 -0.13 -37.50 -9.16
C LYS A 594 -1.07 -36.81 -10.14
N ALA A 595 -0.84 -36.94 -11.45
CA ALA A 595 -1.57 -36.29 -12.53
C ALA A 595 -1.59 -34.73 -12.37
N LEU A 596 -0.55 -34.15 -11.76
CA LEU A 596 -0.46 -32.72 -11.50
C LEU A 596 -0.11 -31.93 -12.77
N TYR A 597 0.78 -32.43 -13.60
CA TYR A 597 1.10 -31.84 -14.90
C TYR A 597 -0.11 -31.85 -15.83
N GLN A 598 -0.83 -32.95 -15.88
CA GLN A 598 -2.06 -33.06 -16.66
C GLN A 598 -3.09 -32.02 -16.23
N LYS A 599 -3.30 -31.83 -14.92
CA LYS A 599 -4.21 -30.83 -14.37
C LYS A 599 -3.74 -29.40 -14.65
N ALA A 600 -2.44 -29.13 -14.54
CA ALA A 600 -1.87 -27.80 -14.83
C ALA A 600 -2.02 -27.45 -16.32
N ARG A 601 -1.72 -28.37 -17.23
CA ARG A 601 -1.93 -28.20 -18.68
C ARG A 601 -3.41 -27.99 -19.05
N ALA A 602 -4.33 -28.61 -18.31
CA ALA A 602 -5.77 -28.41 -18.46
C ALA A 602 -6.28 -27.09 -17.80
N GLY A 603 -5.39 -26.28 -17.20
CA GLY A 603 -5.77 -25.02 -16.54
C GLY A 603 -6.50 -25.20 -15.21
N LEU A 604 -6.56 -26.40 -14.65
CA LEU A 604 -7.21 -26.71 -13.38
C LEU A 604 -6.35 -26.36 -12.17
N ILE A 605 -5.05 -26.17 -12.36
CA ILE A 605 -4.08 -25.74 -11.34
C ILE A 605 -3.33 -24.56 -11.91
N GLN A 606 -3.31 -23.42 -11.19
CA GLN A 606 -2.53 -22.24 -11.53
C GLN A 606 -1.28 -22.14 -10.64
N GLY A 607 -0.22 -21.48 -11.13
CA GLY A 607 1.02 -21.28 -10.40
C GLY A 607 1.82 -22.57 -10.22
N PHE A 608 1.69 -23.53 -11.15
CA PHE A 608 2.39 -24.81 -11.07
C PHE A 608 3.85 -24.68 -11.52
N THR A 609 4.79 -25.05 -10.63
CA THR A 609 6.24 -24.92 -10.89
C THR A 609 6.69 -25.76 -12.07
N GLY A 610 7.30 -25.11 -13.06
CA GLY A 610 7.76 -25.72 -14.30
C GLY A 610 6.79 -25.57 -15.48
N ILE A 611 5.54 -25.11 -15.26
CA ILE A 611 4.57 -24.81 -16.32
C ILE A 611 4.32 -23.30 -16.39
N ASP A 612 3.68 -22.73 -15.40
CA ASP A 612 3.29 -21.31 -15.31
C ASP A 612 4.00 -20.57 -14.15
N ALA A 613 4.74 -21.29 -13.30
CA ALA A 613 5.63 -20.71 -12.30
C ALA A 613 7.09 -21.18 -12.52
N PRO A 614 8.09 -20.32 -12.31
CA PRO A 614 9.49 -20.65 -12.55
C PRO A 614 10.04 -21.63 -11.50
N TYR A 615 11.03 -22.41 -11.91
CA TYR A 615 11.95 -23.15 -11.04
C TYR A 615 13.37 -22.60 -11.24
N GLU A 616 13.95 -22.05 -10.19
CA GLU A 616 15.32 -21.54 -10.18
C GLU A 616 16.28 -22.65 -9.75
N SER A 617 16.99 -23.26 -10.69
CA SER A 617 18.00 -24.28 -10.39
C SER A 617 19.03 -23.75 -9.40
N PRO A 618 19.53 -24.58 -8.45
CA PRO A 618 20.63 -24.20 -7.57
C PRO A 618 21.87 -23.76 -8.36
N GLU A 619 22.59 -22.77 -7.82
CA GLU A 619 23.84 -22.28 -8.41
C GLU A 619 25.02 -23.16 -8.02
N ASP A 620 25.07 -23.59 -6.76
CA ASP A 620 26.16 -24.36 -6.18
C ASP A 620 25.61 -25.40 -5.19
N PRO A 621 24.90 -26.44 -5.69
CA PRO A 621 24.46 -27.54 -4.85
C PRO A 621 25.61 -28.47 -4.52
N GLU A 622 25.65 -29.03 -3.33
CA GLU A 622 26.68 -29.99 -2.93
C GLU A 622 26.67 -31.27 -3.76
N LEU A 623 25.50 -31.65 -4.30
CA LEU A 623 25.38 -32.80 -5.21
C LEU A 623 24.28 -32.59 -6.24
N ILE A 624 24.53 -33.02 -7.49
CA ILE A 624 23.55 -33.04 -8.57
C ILE A 624 23.30 -34.49 -8.98
N LEU A 625 22.05 -34.95 -8.87
CA LEU A 625 21.60 -36.29 -9.30
C LEU A 625 20.80 -36.16 -10.59
N LYS A 626 21.30 -36.73 -11.69
CA LYS A 626 20.69 -36.65 -13.02
C LYS A 626 19.65 -37.78 -13.25
N THR A 627 18.60 -37.78 -12.48
CA THR A 627 17.56 -38.83 -12.48
C THR A 627 16.77 -38.96 -13.80
N GLY A 628 16.92 -38.04 -14.73
CA GLY A 628 16.41 -38.18 -16.08
C GLY A 628 17.24 -39.13 -16.97
N GLN A 629 18.49 -39.40 -16.59
CA GLN A 629 19.46 -40.16 -17.36
C GLN A 629 20.00 -41.38 -16.62
N GLU A 630 19.90 -41.40 -15.29
CA GLU A 630 20.47 -42.41 -14.41
C GLU A 630 19.38 -43.26 -13.75
N SER A 631 19.73 -44.49 -13.39
CA SER A 631 18.84 -45.35 -12.61
C SER A 631 18.72 -44.88 -11.16
N ILE A 632 17.64 -45.25 -10.47
CA ILE A 632 17.46 -44.96 -9.03
C ILE A 632 18.64 -45.50 -8.23
N GLU A 633 19.10 -46.71 -8.54
CA GLU A 633 20.22 -47.37 -7.86
C GLU A 633 21.53 -46.62 -8.04
N THR A 634 21.81 -46.12 -9.24
CA THR A 634 23.00 -45.29 -9.52
C THR A 634 22.96 -43.99 -8.75
N SER A 635 21.84 -43.29 -8.79
CA SER A 635 21.65 -42.03 -8.06
C SER A 635 21.72 -42.24 -6.54
N LEU A 636 21.17 -43.35 -6.01
CA LEU A 636 21.26 -43.69 -4.59
C LEU A 636 22.71 -44.00 -4.16
N ASN A 637 23.47 -44.73 -4.97
CA ASN A 637 24.85 -44.99 -4.68
C ASN A 637 25.71 -43.74 -4.65
N GLN A 638 25.49 -42.79 -5.58
CA GLN A 638 26.17 -41.48 -5.56
C GLN A 638 25.79 -40.71 -4.27
N LEU A 639 24.51 -40.70 -3.91
CA LEU A 639 24.01 -40.04 -2.72
C LEU A 639 24.62 -40.62 -1.43
N LEU A 640 24.66 -41.96 -1.30
CA LEU A 640 25.29 -42.63 -0.17
C LEU A 640 26.78 -42.35 -0.08
N ALA A 641 27.49 -42.40 -1.21
CA ALA A 641 28.93 -42.08 -1.26
C ALA A 641 29.22 -40.65 -0.80
N PHE A 642 28.28 -39.70 -1.00
CA PHE A 642 28.39 -38.34 -0.56
C PHE A 642 27.99 -38.15 0.91
N VAL A 643 26.83 -38.69 1.33
CA VAL A 643 26.25 -38.43 2.66
C VAL A 643 26.95 -39.19 3.79
N ILE A 644 27.35 -40.48 3.58
CA ILE A 644 27.92 -41.32 4.65
C ILE A 644 29.22 -40.72 5.24
N PRO A 645 30.17 -40.19 4.45
CA PRO A 645 31.35 -39.53 5.01
C PRO A 645 31.05 -38.36 5.95
N LEU A 646 29.99 -37.55 5.65
CA LEU A 646 29.57 -36.43 6.48
C LEU A 646 28.98 -36.83 7.84
N LEU A 647 28.45 -38.05 7.92
CA LEU A 647 27.85 -38.61 9.14
C LEU A 647 28.85 -39.28 10.08
N ARG A 648 30.05 -39.63 9.58
CA ARG A 648 31.06 -40.31 10.38
C ARG A 648 31.70 -39.38 11.39
N LEU A 649 32.06 -39.94 12.53
CA LEU A 649 32.86 -39.26 13.54
C LEU A 649 34.33 -39.35 13.12
N ASP A 650 35.05 -38.26 13.15
CA ASP A 650 36.49 -38.24 12.90
C ASP A 650 37.22 -38.88 14.06
N GLU A 651 38.15 -39.82 13.79
CA GLU A 651 38.95 -40.51 14.84
C GLU A 651 39.75 -39.51 15.70
N ALA A 652 40.04 -38.30 15.20
CA ALA A 652 40.72 -37.26 15.94
C ALA A 652 39.86 -36.57 17.03
N GLU A 653 38.56 -36.75 17.05
CA GLU A 653 37.66 -36.23 18.09
C GLU A 653 37.55 -37.13 19.32
N TYR A 654 38.15 -38.35 19.28
CA TYR A 654 38.21 -39.26 20.41
C TYR A 654 39.45 -39.09 21.31
N GLU A 655 40.43 -38.21 20.95
CA GLU A 655 41.69 -38.03 21.68
C GLU A 655 41.79 -36.73 22.47
N ILE A 656 40.72 -36.12 22.94
CA ILE A 656 40.83 -34.97 23.88
C ILE A 656 39.93 -35.21 25.09
#